data_d7788153bc1e10d5024cbaf24a8e68fe
#
_entry.id   d7788153bc1e10d5024cbaf24a8e68fe
#
_cell.length_a   1.000
_cell.length_b   1.000
_cell.length_c   1.000
_cell.angle_alpha   90.00
_cell.angle_beta   90.00
_cell.angle_gamma   90.00
#
_symmetry.space_group_name_H-M   'P 1'
#
loop_
_entity.id
_entity.type
_entity.pdbx_description
1 polymer ?
#
loop_
_entity_poly.entity_id
_entity_poly.type
_entity_poly.pdbx_seq_one_letter_code
_entity_poly.pdbx_strand_id
1 'polypeptide(L)'
;MAMFNQPLRIAAVVALLGVSLSSRAAKPPDQPVFPYGAVYFRKSNPPEQDWARDHATAQHIGMNTFRHWFMWGAIETAPGKYDWRDYDRMMDLAAQNGIKVVVAELITDAPEWAYRKWSWARYKDSQGNVVNSSIGGSSATGGFPGLCLDNPEVRAEAEKFLIALVERYRNHPALLGYDLWNENTYNGGSPARMYCYCDATKRKLRQWLEHRYSSLDEVARVWHRYSYSSWDDVEPPPNFGGYPDSLDWLQFRIDDAFELLHWRAGLFRKLDPNHLIAAHGVAGTLESYPSSAHDEWRSAAEVDTWGFTWVASRKGDEPWKQFQAVDLVRAGARGKPFWHAEAEAGPLWMQPQVIGRPREDGRIPNADDVRLWNLVSCAGGATGILYPRWRPLLDGPLFGAFGPFGMNGEITPRAEMAGRFARWANAHPDVWKSPPVKGDIGLVFVPESEMFNYVQQGSTNFYAQSIRGAYRAFFDQNIQADFVALEDIGKYSIVYLPYPVMLLSKTVAMLKKYVEDGGTLISEGLPAYFGDHGHAGATQLNYGLDELFGAKESYVEFTPDLLDNLTFEVQGNKIFGRYFLQEYQLHGGREAGHYANGHIAAVENRVGKGRTLLIGTFPGGGYYLHPSDAGRQFFSGLLRMAGVEAQLRTDNPRVQARLHEGPGGVWLWLVNPERSEQRAAVSLPSRLSAMHSASEIWEDRQVSLSGGKLMAVIPARDAAVVALRR
;
A
#
# COMPACT_ATOMS: atom_id res chain seq x y z
N MET A 1 72.29 9.28 3.32
CA MET A 1 71.97 10.18 2.20
C MET A 1 70.73 9.60 1.55
N ALA A 2 69.51 10.00 1.95
CA ALA A 2 68.71 11.05 1.36
C ALA A 2 68.22 10.59 -0.04
N MET A 3 66.96 10.45 -0.36
CA MET A 3 65.85 11.43 -0.27
C MET A 3 64.50 10.74 -0.41
N PHE A 4 63.55 11.25 0.30
CA PHE A 4 62.11 11.04 0.19
C PHE A 4 61.57 11.40 -1.23
N ASN A 5 60.64 10.62 -1.73
CA ASN A 5 59.65 11.06 -2.70
C ASN A 5 58.27 10.49 -2.33
N GLN A 6 57.40 11.31 -1.76
CA GLN A 6 55.99 11.09 -1.67
C GLN A 6 55.30 11.60 -2.95
N PRO A 7 54.29 10.92 -3.48
CA PRO A 7 53.37 11.53 -4.43
C PRO A 7 52.17 12.16 -3.72
N LEU A 8 51.93 13.43 -4.01
CA LEU A 8 50.74 14.21 -3.68
C LEU A 8 49.47 13.47 -4.16
N ARG A 9 48.58 13.21 -3.23
CA ARG A 9 47.18 12.89 -3.55
C ARG A 9 46.42 14.20 -3.76
N ILE A 10 46.06 14.49 -4.99
CA ILE A 10 45.11 15.54 -5.34
C ILE A 10 43.71 14.97 -5.11
N ALA A 11 43.06 15.44 -4.05
CA ALA A 11 41.64 15.18 -3.85
C ALA A 11 40.84 16.14 -4.75
N ALA A 12 40.29 15.64 -5.83
CA ALA A 12 39.32 16.37 -6.62
C ALA A 12 37.97 16.34 -5.90
N VAL A 13 37.61 17.43 -5.24
CA VAL A 13 36.25 17.66 -4.74
C VAL A 13 35.37 18.02 -5.94
N VAL A 14 34.62 17.05 -6.44
CA VAL A 14 33.54 17.31 -7.39
C VAL A 14 32.34 17.79 -6.59
N ALA A 15 32.15 19.12 -6.55
CA ALA A 15 30.92 19.73 -6.08
C ALA A 15 29.83 19.48 -7.14
N LEU A 16 29.01 18.47 -6.93
CA LEU A 16 27.73 18.26 -7.64
C LEU A 16 26.78 19.36 -7.16
N LEU A 17 26.74 20.49 -7.88
CA LEU A 17 25.62 21.40 -7.85
C LEU A 17 24.41 20.68 -8.45
N GLY A 18 23.60 20.08 -7.57
CA GLY A 18 22.27 19.56 -7.90
C GLY A 18 21.36 20.74 -8.25
N VAL A 19 21.34 21.15 -9.49
CA VAL A 19 20.24 21.95 -10.03
C VAL A 19 19.07 20.98 -10.21
N SER A 20 18.21 20.91 -9.20
CA SER A 20 16.87 20.32 -9.36
C SER A 20 16.08 21.22 -10.30
N LEU A 21 16.18 20.98 -11.59
CA LEU A 21 15.18 21.40 -12.56
C LEU A 21 13.89 20.63 -12.25
N SER A 22 13.09 21.15 -11.31
CA SER A 22 11.67 20.83 -11.28
C SER A 22 11.06 21.41 -12.55
N SER A 23 11.14 20.67 -13.66
CA SER A 23 10.24 20.91 -14.76
C SER A 23 8.85 20.63 -14.23
N ARG A 24 8.11 21.67 -13.82
CA ARG A 24 6.68 21.59 -13.71
C ARG A 24 6.19 21.13 -15.09
N ALA A 25 5.88 19.86 -15.23
CA ALA A 25 5.09 19.40 -16.35
C ALA A 25 3.85 20.30 -16.39
N ALA A 26 3.64 20.98 -17.50
CA ALA A 26 2.44 21.76 -17.70
C ALA A 26 1.26 20.78 -17.48
N LYS A 27 0.37 21.14 -16.57
CA LYS A 27 -0.84 20.33 -16.31
C LYS A 27 -1.53 20.17 -17.65
N PRO A 28 -1.81 18.96 -18.13
CA PRO A 28 -2.52 18.78 -19.40
C PRO A 28 -3.80 19.61 -19.38
N PRO A 29 -4.14 20.33 -20.46
CA PRO A 29 -5.41 21.01 -20.53
C PRO A 29 -6.55 20.01 -20.35
N ASP A 30 -7.59 20.38 -19.64
CA ASP A 30 -8.83 19.61 -19.44
C ASP A 30 -8.75 18.33 -18.60
N GLN A 31 -7.95 18.29 -17.55
CA GLN A 31 -8.07 17.22 -16.58
C GLN A 31 -9.35 17.36 -15.75
N PRO A 32 -10.12 16.28 -15.50
CA PRO A 32 -11.23 16.30 -14.56
C PRO A 32 -10.77 16.80 -13.19
N VAL A 33 -11.62 17.57 -12.51
CA VAL A 33 -11.40 18.01 -11.13
C VAL A 33 -11.23 16.82 -10.21
N PHE A 34 -12.08 15.82 -10.42
CA PHE A 34 -12.05 14.54 -9.73
C PHE A 34 -12.30 13.44 -10.77
N PRO A 35 -11.26 12.68 -11.19
CA PRO A 35 -11.42 11.53 -12.07
C PRO A 35 -12.37 10.50 -11.45
N TYR A 36 -13.48 10.21 -12.15
CA TYR A 36 -14.47 9.28 -11.66
C TYR A 36 -15.08 8.46 -12.79
N GLY A 37 -15.06 7.13 -12.64
CA GLY A 37 -15.54 6.24 -13.67
C GLY A 37 -15.20 4.79 -13.46
N ALA A 38 -14.78 4.10 -14.52
CA ALA A 38 -14.54 2.66 -14.45
C ALA A 38 -13.56 2.15 -15.50
N VAL A 39 -13.04 0.95 -15.27
CA VAL A 39 -12.48 0.12 -16.35
C VAL A 39 -13.61 -0.25 -17.28
N TYR A 40 -13.56 0.22 -18.52
CA TYR A 40 -14.62 0.01 -19.50
C TYR A 40 -14.28 -1.08 -20.50
N PHE A 41 -13.20 -0.90 -21.26
CA PHE A 41 -12.90 -1.75 -22.39
C PHE A 41 -11.73 -2.69 -22.15
N ARG A 42 -11.96 -3.93 -22.52
CA ARG A 42 -10.96 -4.93 -22.90
C ARG A 42 -11.49 -5.65 -24.13
N LYS A 43 -10.62 -6.23 -24.92
CA LYS A 43 -11.06 -7.01 -26.10
C LYS A 43 -12.08 -8.06 -25.64
N SER A 44 -13.18 -8.21 -26.37
CA SER A 44 -14.37 -9.03 -26.08
C SER A 44 -15.43 -8.45 -25.14
N ASN A 45 -15.11 -7.43 -24.33
CA ASN A 45 -16.07 -6.85 -23.37
C ASN A 45 -15.94 -5.32 -23.27
N PRO A 46 -17.04 -4.56 -23.29
CA PRO A 46 -18.42 -4.97 -23.64
C PRO A 46 -18.62 -5.25 -25.14
N PRO A 47 -19.77 -5.82 -25.58
CA PRO A 47 -20.07 -6.03 -26.99
C PRO A 47 -20.12 -4.72 -27.77
N GLU A 48 -19.71 -4.74 -29.05
CA GLU A 48 -19.57 -3.55 -29.90
C GLU A 48 -20.85 -2.73 -30.00
N GLN A 49 -22.02 -3.39 -30.14
CA GLN A 49 -23.30 -2.71 -30.25
C GLN A 49 -23.67 -1.83 -29.04
N ASP A 50 -23.03 -2.04 -27.91
CA ASP A 50 -23.31 -1.30 -26.67
C ASP A 50 -22.39 -0.08 -26.47
N TRP A 51 -21.27 0.02 -27.18
CA TRP A 51 -20.23 1.00 -26.91
C TRP A 51 -20.71 2.45 -26.95
N ALA A 52 -21.42 2.84 -27.98
CA ALA A 52 -21.92 4.23 -28.11
C ALA A 52 -22.93 4.58 -27.02
N ARG A 53 -23.85 3.66 -26.71
CA ARG A 53 -24.83 3.83 -25.64
C ARG A 53 -24.14 3.97 -24.27
N ASP A 54 -23.18 3.10 -23.96
CA ASP A 54 -22.51 3.06 -22.67
C ASP A 54 -21.71 4.36 -22.42
N HIS A 55 -21.02 4.90 -23.46
CA HIS A 55 -20.34 6.19 -23.35
C HIS A 55 -21.30 7.35 -23.11
N ALA A 56 -22.41 7.38 -23.84
CA ALA A 56 -23.46 8.40 -23.62
C ALA A 56 -24.09 8.28 -22.22
N THR A 57 -24.30 7.07 -21.74
CA THR A 57 -24.80 6.80 -20.38
C THR A 57 -23.82 7.29 -19.32
N ALA A 58 -22.50 7.02 -19.49
CA ALA A 58 -21.47 7.49 -18.58
C ALA A 58 -21.45 9.01 -18.44
N GLN A 59 -21.46 9.72 -19.58
CA GLN A 59 -21.58 11.18 -19.61
C GLN A 59 -22.84 11.67 -18.90
N HIS A 60 -23.99 11.06 -19.21
CA HIS A 60 -25.29 11.45 -18.66
C HIS A 60 -25.32 11.37 -17.12
N ILE A 61 -24.77 10.30 -16.53
CA ILE A 61 -24.75 10.15 -15.07
C ILE A 61 -23.62 10.94 -14.38
N GLY A 62 -22.68 11.53 -15.13
CA GLY A 62 -21.61 12.38 -14.62
C GLY A 62 -20.27 11.68 -14.43
N MET A 63 -20.07 10.50 -14.96
CA MET A 63 -18.75 9.88 -15.05
C MET A 63 -17.92 10.55 -16.14
N ASN A 64 -16.64 10.78 -15.88
CA ASN A 64 -15.75 11.58 -16.72
C ASN A 64 -14.46 10.88 -17.10
N THR A 65 -14.22 9.67 -16.60
CA THR A 65 -12.96 8.94 -16.81
C THR A 65 -13.23 7.47 -17.06
N PHE A 66 -12.67 6.94 -18.15
CA PHE A 66 -12.58 5.51 -18.36
C PHE A 66 -11.13 5.05 -18.30
N ARG A 67 -10.92 3.81 -17.90
CA ARG A 67 -9.66 3.10 -18.03
C ARG A 67 -9.86 1.95 -19.00
N HIS A 68 -9.03 1.86 -20.05
CA HIS A 68 -9.09 0.80 -21.07
C HIS A 68 -7.84 -0.06 -20.99
N TRP A 69 -8.01 -1.35 -21.11
CA TRP A 69 -6.93 -2.32 -21.14
C TRP A 69 -6.42 -2.53 -22.56
N PHE A 70 -5.23 -1.98 -22.82
CA PHE A 70 -4.54 -2.13 -24.10
C PHE A 70 -3.68 -3.40 -24.06
N MET A 71 -4.31 -4.50 -24.41
CA MET A 71 -3.76 -5.86 -24.30
C MET A 71 -2.83 -6.14 -25.48
N TRP A 72 -1.58 -6.46 -25.20
CA TRP A 72 -0.58 -6.74 -26.22
C TRP A 72 -1.02 -7.87 -27.14
N GLY A 73 -1.48 -9.00 -26.59
CA GLY A 73 -1.96 -10.15 -27.36
C GLY A 73 -3.20 -9.90 -28.21
N ALA A 74 -4.02 -8.92 -27.84
CA ALA A 74 -5.20 -8.54 -28.62
C ALA A 74 -4.89 -7.56 -29.75
N ILE A 75 -3.80 -6.80 -29.63
CA ILE A 75 -3.43 -5.73 -30.57
C ILE A 75 -2.39 -6.21 -31.58
N GLU A 76 -1.29 -6.82 -31.14
CA GLU A 76 -0.23 -7.29 -32.04
C GLU A 76 -0.50 -8.72 -32.51
N THR A 77 -1.29 -8.85 -33.57
CA THR A 77 -1.76 -10.12 -34.11
C THR A 77 -0.68 -10.96 -34.80
N ALA A 78 0.40 -10.33 -35.25
CA ALA A 78 1.64 -10.93 -35.69
C ALA A 78 2.80 -9.94 -35.47
N PRO A 79 4.08 -10.35 -35.47
CA PRO A 79 5.20 -9.46 -35.22
C PRO A 79 5.15 -8.18 -36.07
N GLY A 80 5.07 -7.02 -35.41
CA GLY A 80 4.96 -5.69 -36.03
C GLY A 80 3.64 -5.40 -36.73
N LYS A 81 2.62 -6.26 -36.60
CA LYS A 81 1.32 -6.08 -37.20
C LYS A 81 0.24 -5.81 -36.15
N TYR A 82 -0.15 -4.56 -36.05
CA TYR A 82 -1.08 -4.07 -35.03
C TYR A 82 -2.51 -3.89 -35.58
N ASP A 83 -3.50 -4.31 -34.78
CA ASP A 83 -4.93 -4.07 -35.03
C ASP A 83 -5.46 -3.12 -33.92
N TRP A 84 -5.54 -1.83 -34.22
CA TRP A 84 -5.99 -0.79 -33.32
C TRP A 84 -7.48 -0.45 -33.44
N ARG A 85 -8.23 -1.05 -34.38
CA ARG A 85 -9.58 -0.60 -34.78
C ARG A 85 -10.53 -0.39 -33.58
N ASP A 86 -10.62 -1.37 -32.70
CA ASP A 86 -11.53 -1.29 -31.56
C ASP A 86 -11.07 -0.24 -30.55
N TYR A 87 -9.76 -0.16 -30.33
CA TYR A 87 -9.15 0.80 -29.42
C TYR A 87 -9.28 2.23 -29.93
N ASP A 88 -9.07 2.48 -31.23
CA ASP A 88 -9.33 3.77 -31.87
C ASP A 88 -10.78 4.18 -31.66
N ARG A 89 -11.71 3.25 -31.88
CA ARG A 89 -13.15 3.49 -31.69
C ARG A 89 -13.48 3.84 -30.24
N MET A 90 -12.84 3.19 -29.26
CA MET A 90 -13.03 3.50 -27.84
C MET A 90 -12.55 4.91 -27.51
N MET A 91 -11.35 5.27 -27.99
CA MET A 91 -10.79 6.60 -27.78
C MET A 91 -11.66 7.69 -28.42
N ASP A 92 -12.15 7.48 -29.65
CA ASP A 92 -13.02 8.40 -30.36
C ASP A 92 -14.36 8.58 -29.64
N LEU A 93 -15.00 7.52 -29.20
CA LEU A 93 -16.26 7.57 -28.45
C LEU A 93 -16.08 8.30 -27.10
N ALA A 94 -14.97 8.09 -26.42
CA ALA A 94 -14.64 8.81 -25.21
C ALA A 94 -14.52 10.32 -25.48
N ALA A 95 -13.77 10.71 -26.51
CA ALA A 95 -13.62 12.11 -26.92
C ALA A 95 -14.98 12.76 -27.28
N GLN A 96 -15.83 12.08 -28.03
CA GLN A 96 -17.16 12.55 -28.44
C GLN A 96 -18.08 12.80 -27.24
N ASN A 97 -17.90 12.06 -26.15
CA ASN A 97 -18.71 12.15 -24.94
C ASN A 97 -18.02 12.93 -23.81
N GLY A 98 -16.88 13.60 -24.05
CA GLY A 98 -16.17 14.37 -23.04
C GLY A 98 -15.56 13.51 -21.92
N ILE A 99 -15.36 12.22 -22.17
CA ILE A 99 -14.75 11.27 -21.23
C ILE A 99 -13.25 11.22 -21.49
N LYS A 100 -12.46 11.29 -20.42
CA LYS A 100 -11.02 11.08 -20.49
C LYS A 100 -10.67 9.59 -20.34
N VAL A 101 -9.55 9.17 -20.91
CA VAL A 101 -9.12 7.78 -20.91
C VAL A 101 -7.75 7.64 -20.28
N VAL A 102 -7.64 6.74 -19.30
CA VAL A 102 -6.39 6.18 -18.81
C VAL A 102 -6.09 4.93 -19.66
N VAL A 103 -5.00 4.97 -20.38
CA VAL A 103 -4.51 3.85 -21.19
C VAL A 103 -3.74 2.89 -20.28
N ALA A 104 -4.36 1.76 -19.91
CA ALA A 104 -3.67 0.74 -19.12
C ALA A 104 -2.95 -0.23 -20.07
N GLU A 105 -1.62 -0.23 -20.03
CA GLU A 105 -0.82 -1.18 -20.80
C GLU A 105 -0.87 -2.57 -20.16
N LEU A 106 -0.98 -3.60 -20.97
CA LEU A 106 -0.99 -4.99 -20.54
C LEU A 106 -0.05 -5.84 -21.37
N ILE A 107 1.27 -5.63 -21.19
CA ILE A 107 2.29 -6.49 -21.80
C ILE A 107 2.36 -7.88 -21.14
N THR A 108 1.72 -8.06 -19.99
CA THR A 108 1.51 -9.37 -19.37
C THR A 108 0.61 -10.28 -20.22
N ASP A 109 -0.27 -9.70 -21.06
CA ASP A 109 -1.04 -10.42 -22.06
C ASP A 109 -0.23 -10.58 -23.36
N ALA A 110 0.88 -11.32 -23.29
CA ALA A 110 1.73 -11.54 -24.46
C ALA A 110 1.01 -12.33 -25.56
N PRO A 111 1.21 -12.00 -26.86
CA PRO A 111 0.54 -12.69 -27.96
C PRO A 111 1.03 -14.13 -28.14
N GLU A 112 0.18 -15.00 -28.66
CA GLU A 112 0.47 -16.42 -28.88
C GLU A 112 1.71 -16.67 -29.77
N TRP A 113 1.98 -15.76 -30.73
CA TRP A 113 3.19 -15.86 -31.54
C TRP A 113 4.45 -15.61 -30.71
N ALA A 114 4.41 -14.74 -29.66
CA ALA A 114 5.51 -14.49 -28.77
C ALA A 114 5.77 -15.70 -27.85
N TYR A 115 4.73 -16.34 -27.31
CA TYR A 115 4.87 -17.59 -26.57
C TYR A 115 5.48 -18.74 -27.38
N ARG A 116 5.17 -18.80 -28.68
CA ARG A 116 5.82 -19.79 -29.58
C ARG A 116 7.26 -19.44 -29.86
N LYS A 117 7.55 -18.17 -30.13
CA LYS A 117 8.90 -17.70 -30.47
C LYS A 117 9.86 -17.83 -29.30
N TRP A 118 9.41 -17.46 -28.09
CA TRP A 118 10.24 -17.46 -26.88
C TRP A 118 9.67 -18.43 -25.82
N SER A 119 9.47 -19.67 -26.22
CA SER A 119 8.92 -20.70 -25.32
C SER A 119 9.77 -20.93 -24.04
N TRP A 120 11.06 -20.67 -24.10
CA TRP A 120 11.99 -20.74 -22.96
C TRP A 120 11.85 -19.57 -21.99
N ALA A 121 11.26 -18.45 -22.39
CA ALA A 121 11.09 -17.24 -21.59
C ALA A 121 9.82 -17.24 -20.72
N ARG A 122 9.17 -18.40 -20.60
CA ARG A 122 8.07 -18.54 -19.64
C ARG A 122 8.59 -18.48 -18.23
N TYR A 123 7.79 -17.92 -17.34
CA TYR A 123 8.13 -17.97 -15.91
C TYR A 123 8.25 -19.40 -15.43
N LYS A 124 9.22 -19.65 -14.55
CA LYS A 124 9.47 -20.97 -13.95
C LYS A 124 9.45 -20.86 -12.44
N ASP A 125 8.89 -21.88 -11.78
CA ASP A 125 8.99 -22.04 -10.32
C ASP A 125 10.36 -22.60 -9.90
N SER A 126 10.54 -22.80 -8.60
CA SER A 126 11.80 -23.33 -8.03
C SER A 126 12.12 -24.76 -8.46
N GLN A 127 11.15 -25.51 -8.98
CA GLN A 127 11.32 -26.88 -9.49
C GLN A 127 11.56 -26.93 -11.01
N GLY A 128 11.55 -25.75 -11.67
CA GLY A 128 11.68 -25.62 -13.11
C GLY A 128 10.38 -25.80 -13.89
N ASN A 129 9.24 -25.97 -13.22
CA ASN A 129 7.96 -26.07 -13.88
C ASN A 129 7.53 -24.70 -14.44
N VAL A 130 6.89 -24.71 -15.59
CA VAL A 130 6.32 -23.51 -16.18
C VAL A 130 5.16 -23.00 -15.32
N VAL A 131 5.22 -21.75 -14.89
CA VAL A 131 4.13 -21.08 -14.22
C VAL A 131 3.11 -20.63 -15.25
N ASN A 132 1.96 -21.27 -15.23
CA ASN A 132 0.82 -20.88 -16.07
C ASN A 132 0.02 -19.78 -15.37
N SER A 133 -0.57 -18.90 -16.17
CA SER A 133 -1.49 -17.90 -15.64
C SER A 133 -2.64 -18.56 -14.89
N SER A 134 -2.87 -18.12 -13.66
CA SER A 134 -3.98 -18.59 -12.83
C SER A 134 -5.35 -18.18 -13.37
N ILE A 135 -5.41 -17.21 -14.27
CA ILE A 135 -6.63 -16.63 -14.84
C ILE A 135 -6.77 -16.99 -16.32
N GLY A 136 -6.02 -18.00 -16.80
CA GLY A 136 -6.24 -18.59 -18.11
C GLY A 136 -5.55 -17.91 -19.28
N GLY A 137 -4.24 -17.80 -19.25
CA GLY A 137 -3.43 -17.41 -20.42
C GLY A 137 -3.79 -16.04 -20.98
N SER A 138 -3.73 -15.90 -22.28
CA SER A 138 -4.12 -14.71 -23.05
C SER A 138 -5.64 -14.46 -23.09
N SER A 139 -6.33 -14.72 -21.98
CA SER A 139 -7.76 -14.48 -21.89
C SER A 139 -8.08 -13.00 -21.79
N ALA A 140 -9.36 -12.67 -21.96
CA ALA A 140 -9.91 -11.34 -21.74
C ALA A 140 -9.64 -10.77 -20.32
N THR A 141 -9.02 -11.54 -19.43
CA THR A 141 -8.69 -11.19 -18.07
C THR A 141 -7.22 -10.78 -17.86
N GLY A 142 -6.39 -10.75 -18.91
CA GLY A 142 -5.08 -10.08 -18.87
C GLY A 142 -3.84 -10.95 -18.76
N GLY A 143 -3.95 -12.27 -18.72
CA GLY A 143 -2.83 -13.19 -18.96
C GLY A 143 -1.64 -13.15 -18.00
N PHE A 144 -1.86 -12.92 -16.72
CA PHE A 144 -0.77 -12.91 -15.73
C PHE A 144 -0.14 -14.30 -15.51
N PRO A 145 1.17 -14.43 -15.38
CA PRO A 145 2.21 -13.39 -15.37
C PRO A 145 2.79 -13.02 -16.74
N GLY A 146 2.40 -13.68 -17.84
CA GLY A 146 2.93 -13.44 -19.17
C GLY A 146 4.25 -14.15 -19.46
N LEU A 147 5.13 -13.52 -20.26
CA LEU A 147 6.51 -13.91 -20.48
C LEU A 147 7.45 -13.16 -19.51
N CYS A 148 8.53 -13.82 -19.10
CA CYS A 148 9.49 -13.22 -18.19
C CYS A 148 10.30 -12.11 -18.88
N LEU A 149 10.12 -10.89 -18.41
CA LEU A 149 10.75 -9.68 -18.96
C LEU A 149 12.23 -9.53 -18.58
N ASP A 150 12.78 -10.42 -17.76
CA ASP A 150 14.23 -10.51 -17.56
C ASP A 150 14.95 -11.05 -18.81
N ASN A 151 14.21 -11.67 -19.72
CA ASN A 151 14.73 -12.05 -21.02
C ASN A 151 14.82 -10.82 -21.91
N PRO A 152 16.03 -10.39 -22.34
CA PRO A 152 16.21 -9.13 -23.06
C PRO A 152 15.46 -9.10 -24.41
N GLU A 153 15.34 -10.23 -25.08
CA GLU A 153 14.63 -10.32 -26.37
C GLU A 153 13.13 -10.09 -26.21
N VAL A 154 12.52 -10.66 -25.15
CA VAL A 154 11.09 -10.45 -24.84
C VAL A 154 10.87 -9.00 -24.43
N ARG A 155 11.73 -8.46 -23.57
CA ARG A 155 11.66 -7.08 -23.12
C ARG A 155 11.75 -6.09 -24.28
N ALA A 156 12.70 -6.31 -25.21
CA ALA A 156 12.85 -5.47 -26.38
C ALA A 156 11.62 -5.51 -27.33
N GLU A 157 10.95 -6.63 -27.43
CA GLU A 157 9.72 -6.72 -28.21
C GLU A 157 8.53 -6.05 -27.52
N ALA A 158 8.37 -6.28 -26.21
CA ALA A 158 7.38 -5.55 -25.41
C ALA A 158 7.58 -4.04 -25.49
N GLU A 159 8.84 -3.56 -25.47
CA GLU A 159 9.17 -2.13 -25.64
C GLU A 159 8.70 -1.58 -26.98
N LYS A 160 8.85 -2.33 -28.09
CA LYS A 160 8.33 -1.90 -29.40
C LYS A 160 6.82 -1.72 -29.39
N PHE A 161 6.10 -2.63 -28.74
CA PHE A 161 4.65 -2.49 -28.55
C PHE A 161 4.30 -1.24 -27.75
N LEU A 162 4.99 -1.00 -26.62
CA LEU A 162 4.77 0.19 -25.78
C LEU A 162 5.07 1.48 -26.53
N ILE A 163 6.13 1.52 -27.35
CA ILE A 163 6.44 2.67 -28.23
C ILE A 163 5.29 2.91 -29.21
N ALA A 164 4.84 1.86 -29.92
CA ALA A 164 3.75 1.99 -30.89
C ALA A 164 2.45 2.47 -30.22
N LEU A 165 2.16 2.01 -29.00
CA LEU A 165 1.01 2.43 -28.20
C LEU A 165 1.06 3.92 -27.87
N VAL A 166 2.19 4.39 -27.34
CA VAL A 166 2.35 5.81 -26.96
C VAL A 166 2.34 6.70 -28.19
N GLU A 167 3.08 6.36 -29.24
CA GLU A 167 3.12 7.15 -30.49
C GLU A 167 1.75 7.30 -31.14
N ARG A 168 0.89 6.27 -31.01
CA ARG A 168 -0.46 6.32 -31.56
C ARG A 168 -1.37 7.27 -30.78
N TYR A 169 -1.32 7.26 -29.44
CA TYR A 169 -2.36 7.91 -28.63
C TYR A 169 -1.92 9.17 -27.90
N ARG A 170 -0.62 9.50 -27.85
CA ARG A 170 -0.12 10.68 -27.11
C ARG A 170 -0.70 12.02 -27.54
N ASN A 171 -1.27 12.11 -28.73
CA ASN A 171 -1.92 13.33 -29.23
C ASN A 171 -3.47 13.20 -29.28
N HIS A 172 -4.03 12.11 -28.73
CA HIS A 172 -5.46 11.89 -28.77
C HIS A 172 -6.19 12.74 -27.73
N PRO A 173 -7.28 13.48 -28.09
CA PRO A 173 -7.94 14.43 -27.17
C PRO A 173 -8.57 13.77 -25.94
N ALA A 174 -8.91 12.49 -25.99
CA ALA A 174 -9.41 11.75 -24.83
C ALA A 174 -8.32 11.32 -23.86
N LEU A 175 -7.03 11.32 -24.25
CA LEU A 175 -5.98 10.79 -23.39
C LEU A 175 -5.86 11.62 -22.10
N LEU A 176 -5.98 10.99 -20.93
CA LEU A 176 -5.65 11.54 -19.63
C LEU A 176 -4.21 11.18 -19.24
N GLY A 177 -3.84 9.94 -19.46
CA GLY A 177 -2.54 9.41 -19.08
C GLY A 177 -2.48 7.90 -19.25
N TYR A 178 -1.45 7.32 -18.66
CA TYR A 178 -1.13 5.91 -18.76
C TYR A 178 -1.12 5.25 -17.40
N ASP A 179 -1.59 4.00 -17.32
CA ASP A 179 -1.42 3.12 -16.17
C ASP A 179 -0.44 2.01 -16.56
N LEU A 180 0.73 2.04 -15.94
CA LEU A 180 1.89 1.28 -16.37
C LEU A 180 1.95 -0.14 -15.81
N TRP A 181 1.14 -0.46 -14.81
CA TRP A 181 1.16 -1.78 -14.21
C TRP A 181 -0.10 -2.04 -13.40
N ASN A 182 -0.96 -2.89 -13.94
CA ASN A 182 -2.16 -3.30 -13.25
C ASN A 182 -1.82 -4.15 -12.03
N GLU A 183 -2.27 -3.70 -10.85
CA GLU A 183 -2.09 -4.38 -9.56
C GLU A 183 -0.63 -4.75 -9.24
N ASN A 184 0.31 -3.98 -9.73
CA ASN A 184 1.76 -4.01 -9.48
C ASN A 184 2.21 -5.16 -8.54
N THR A 185 2.03 -6.39 -8.96
CA THR A 185 2.35 -7.59 -8.19
C THR A 185 3.21 -8.54 -9.01
N TYR A 186 4.15 -9.19 -8.37
CA TYR A 186 5.11 -10.05 -9.05
C TYR A 186 4.86 -11.53 -8.83
N ASN A 187 3.91 -11.98 -7.96
CA ASN A 187 3.99 -13.38 -7.60
C ASN A 187 2.80 -14.02 -6.92
N GLY A 188 2.81 -15.32 -6.90
CA GLY A 188 1.77 -16.23 -6.48
C GLY A 188 1.62 -16.55 -4.99
N GLY A 189 2.15 -15.75 -4.08
CA GLY A 189 1.69 -15.75 -2.68
C GLY A 189 2.13 -16.90 -1.77
N SER A 190 2.99 -17.85 -2.19
CA SER A 190 3.62 -18.80 -1.27
C SER A 190 5.04 -19.15 -1.70
N PRO A 191 5.94 -19.51 -0.76
CA PRO A 191 7.33 -19.86 -1.10
C PRO A 191 7.44 -20.94 -2.19
N ALA A 192 6.59 -21.95 -2.16
CA ALA A 192 6.56 -23.02 -3.16
C ALA A 192 6.05 -22.60 -4.54
N ARG A 193 5.48 -21.39 -4.68
CA ARG A 193 4.93 -20.87 -5.94
C ARG A 193 5.66 -19.64 -6.44
N MET A 194 6.74 -19.25 -5.80
CA MET A 194 7.55 -18.11 -6.24
C MET A 194 8.13 -18.34 -7.63
N TYR A 195 8.26 -17.26 -8.38
CA TYR A 195 8.94 -17.19 -9.68
C TYR A 195 9.62 -15.80 -9.83
N CYS A 196 10.60 -15.55 -10.71
CA CYS A 196 11.02 -16.49 -11.74
C CYS A 196 12.35 -17.17 -11.40
N TYR A 197 12.45 -18.45 -11.73
CA TYR A 197 13.70 -19.23 -11.62
C TYR A 197 14.27 -19.55 -13.00
N CYS A 198 13.95 -18.79 -14.05
CA CYS A 198 14.53 -18.97 -15.38
C CYS A 198 15.98 -18.47 -15.42
N ASP A 199 16.73 -18.91 -16.45
CA ASP A 199 18.15 -18.58 -16.57
C ASP A 199 18.43 -17.07 -16.67
N ALA A 200 17.51 -16.30 -17.26
CA ALA A 200 17.65 -14.85 -17.34
C ALA A 200 17.57 -14.21 -15.93
N THR A 201 16.58 -14.60 -15.13
CA THR A 201 16.44 -14.12 -13.75
C THR A 201 17.62 -14.53 -12.88
N LYS A 202 18.12 -15.77 -13.04
CA LYS A 202 19.31 -16.23 -12.33
C LYS A 202 20.55 -15.40 -12.66
N ARG A 203 20.74 -15.03 -13.94
CA ARG A 203 21.84 -14.12 -14.32
C ARG A 203 21.70 -12.73 -13.67
N LYS A 204 20.48 -12.16 -13.62
CA LYS A 204 20.24 -10.90 -12.94
C LYS A 204 20.50 -10.99 -11.43
N LEU A 205 20.10 -12.10 -10.78
CA LEU A 205 20.42 -12.34 -9.37
C LEU A 205 21.94 -12.32 -9.11
N ARG A 206 22.73 -13.01 -9.93
CA ARG A 206 24.19 -13.02 -9.81
C ARG A 206 24.78 -11.62 -9.94
N GLN A 207 24.34 -10.85 -10.94
CA GLN A 207 24.77 -9.46 -11.11
C GLN A 207 24.37 -8.58 -9.92
N TRP A 208 23.16 -8.77 -9.37
CA TRP A 208 22.69 -8.04 -8.19
C TRP A 208 23.56 -8.38 -6.95
N LEU A 209 23.93 -9.65 -6.78
CA LEU A 209 24.82 -10.09 -5.69
C LEU A 209 26.25 -9.56 -5.86
N GLU A 210 26.78 -9.52 -7.09
CA GLU A 210 28.09 -8.90 -7.38
C GLU A 210 28.14 -7.44 -6.95
N HIS A 211 27.05 -6.68 -7.18
CA HIS A 211 26.97 -5.29 -6.73
C HIS A 211 26.82 -5.17 -5.22
N ARG A 212 26.12 -6.09 -4.58
CA ARG A 212 25.82 -6.06 -3.14
C ARG A 212 27.01 -6.47 -2.28
N TYR A 213 27.76 -7.51 -2.70
CA TYR A 213 28.79 -8.16 -1.91
C TYR A 213 30.23 -7.99 -2.43
N SER A 214 30.41 -7.39 -3.58
CA SER A 214 31.73 -7.13 -4.20
C SER A 214 32.56 -8.37 -4.54
N SER A 215 32.29 -9.57 -4.00
CA SER A 215 33.01 -10.80 -4.31
C SER A 215 32.19 -12.06 -4.06
N LEU A 216 32.53 -13.14 -4.77
CA LEU A 216 31.93 -14.46 -4.56
C LEU A 216 32.26 -15.02 -3.17
N ASP A 217 33.49 -14.79 -2.68
CA ASP A 217 33.92 -15.24 -1.36
C ASP A 217 33.09 -14.63 -0.25
N GLU A 218 32.69 -13.38 -0.41
CA GLU A 218 31.82 -12.72 0.56
C GLU A 218 30.40 -13.30 0.53
N VAL A 219 29.82 -13.55 -0.65
CA VAL A 219 28.53 -14.26 -0.77
C VAL A 219 28.62 -15.65 -0.14
N ALA A 220 29.68 -16.41 -0.46
CA ALA A 220 29.91 -17.77 0.08
C ALA A 220 29.96 -17.76 1.61
N ARG A 221 30.63 -16.76 2.19
CA ARG A 221 30.75 -16.58 3.64
C ARG A 221 29.41 -16.22 4.29
N VAL A 222 28.67 -15.27 3.69
CA VAL A 222 27.39 -14.81 4.23
C VAL A 222 26.30 -15.87 4.10
N TRP A 223 26.25 -16.56 2.96
CA TRP A 223 25.27 -17.63 2.72
C TRP A 223 25.67 -18.98 3.31
N HIS A 224 26.87 -19.08 3.93
CA HIS A 224 27.44 -20.34 4.43
C HIS A 224 27.59 -21.41 3.33
N ARG A 225 27.94 -20.98 2.12
CA ARG A 225 28.13 -21.82 0.93
C ARG A 225 29.62 -21.90 0.56
N TYR A 226 30.42 -22.44 1.43
CA TYR A 226 31.88 -22.38 1.38
C TYR A 226 32.50 -23.14 0.21
N SER A 227 31.73 -23.87 -0.58
CA SER A 227 32.19 -24.62 -1.76
C SER A 227 31.97 -23.91 -3.09
N TYR A 228 31.46 -22.65 -3.08
CA TYR A 228 31.33 -21.87 -4.30
C TYR A 228 32.71 -21.63 -4.92
N SER A 229 32.84 -21.96 -6.22
CA SER A 229 34.07 -21.83 -7.01
C SER A 229 33.89 -20.83 -8.17
N SER A 230 32.68 -20.60 -8.59
CA SER A 230 32.31 -19.65 -9.64
C SER A 230 30.94 -19.03 -9.36
N TRP A 231 30.64 -17.91 -10.00
CA TRP A 231 29.30 -17.30 -9.93
C TRP A 231 28.21 -18.23 -10.50
N ASP A 232 28.58 -19.22 -11.34
CA ASP A 232 27.62 -20.20 -11.86
C ASP A 232 27.12 -21.17 -10.79
N ASP A 233 27.83 -21.32 -9.69
CA ASP A 233 27.40 -22.13 -8.54
C ASP A 233 26.30 -21.43 -7.72
N VAL A 234 26.10 -20.12 -7.92
CA VAL A 234 25.11 -19.34 -7.18
C VAL A 234 23.73 -19.53 -7.80
N GLU A 235 22.85 -20.17 -7.04
CA GLU A 235 21.47 -20.45 -7.40
C GLU A 235 20.50 -19.82 -6.38
N PRO A 236 19.33 -19.34 -6.82
CA PRO A 236 18.31 -18.89 -5.87
C PRO A 236 17.83 -20.07 -5.02
N PRO A 237 17.55 -19.86 -3.72
CA PRO A 237 17.10 -20.93 -2.85
C PRO A 237 15.78 -21.52 -3.34
N PRO A 238 15.66 -22.86 -3.48
CA PRO A 238 14.41 -23.50 -3.95
C PRO A 238 13.30 -23.52 -2.89
N ASN A 239 13.67 -23.28 -1.64
CA ASN A 239 12.81 -23.15 -0.47
C ASN A 239 13.53 -22.33 0.62
N PHE A 240 12.82 -21.96 1.65
CA PHE A 240 13.38 -21.17 2.75
C PHE A 240 14.05 -22.08 3.81
N GLY A 241 15.28 -22.46 3.58
CA GLY A 241 16.07 -23.26 4.53
C GLY A 241 17.12 -22.44 5.28
N GLY A 242 17.86 -21.59 4.57
CA GLY A 242 18.82 -20.64 5.13
C GLY A 242 18.24 -19.23 5.15
N TYR A 243 18.56 -18.44 6.19
CA TYR A 243 18.02 -17.07 6.26
C TYR A 243 18.75 -16.12 5.31
N PRO A 244 20.08 -16.08 5.21
CA PRO A 244 20.76 -15.11 4.38
C PRO A 244 20.40 -15.18 2.89
N ASP A 245 20.46 -16.38 2.31
CA ASP A 245 20.15 -16.60 0.90
C ASP A 245 18.67 -16.33 0.57
N SER A 246 17.78 -16.71 1.48
CA SER A 246 16.33 -16.48 1.34
C SER A 246 15.98 -14.99 1.42
N LEU A 247 16.60 -14.26 2.35
CA LEU A 247 16.39 -12.80 2.49
C LEU A 247 16.94 -12.05 1.27
N ASP A 248 18.12 -12.41 0.78
CA ASP A 248 18.70 -11.83 -0.43
C ASP A 248 17.86 -12.13 -1.67
N TRP A 249 17.36 -13.37 -1.80
CA TRP A 249 16.46 -13.73 -2.89
C TRP A 249 15.17 -12.90 -2.88
N LEU A 250 14.54 -12.74 -1.71
CA LEU A 250 13.34 -11.90 -1.58
C LEU A 250 13.64 -10.44 -1.91
N GLN A 251 14.74 -9.90 -1.40
CA GLN A 251 15.14 -8.52 -1.67
C GLN A 251 15.44 -8.30 -3.16
N PHE A 252 16.18 -9.21 -3.79
CA PHE A 252 16.41 -9.18 -5.23
C PHE A 252 15.10 -9.18 -6.03
N ARG A 253 14.15 -10.03 -5.67
CA ARG A 253 12.85 -10.12 -6.32
C ARG A 253 12.06 -8.81 -6.23
N ILE A 254 12.09 -8.16 -5.07
CA ILE A 254 11.48 -6.85 -4.88
C ILE A 254 12.19 -5.80 -5.74
N ASP A 255 13.51 -5.76 -5.71
CA ASP A 255 14.30 -4.80 -6.50
C ASP A 255 14.10 -4.99 -8.00
N ASP A 256 13.99 -6.24 -8.46
CA ASP A 256 13.72 -6.59 -9.85
C ASP A 256 12.32 -6.14 -10.32
N ALA A 257 11.30 -6.28 -9.46
CA ALA A 257 9.96 -5.77 -9.75
C ALA A 257 9.94 -4.26 -9.92
N PHE A 258 10.67 -3.52 -9.05
CA PHE A 258 10.76 -2.07 -9.15
C PHE A 258 11.63 -1.60 -10.32
N GLU A 259 12.64 -2.36 -10.73
CA GLU A 259 13.38 -2.11 -11.96
C GLU A 259 12.45 -2.14 -13.18
N LEU A 260 11.54 -3.09 -13.24
CA LEU A 260 10.55 -3.20 -14.31
C LEU A 260 9.54 -2.03 -14.31
N LEU A 261 9.12 -1.53 -13.16
CA LEU A 261 8.27 -0.35 -13.09
C LEU A 261 9.05 0.91 -13.49
N HIS A 262 10.27 1.06 -12.99
CA HIS A 262 11.16 2.18 -13.34
C HIS A 262 11.44 2.24 -14.84
N TRP A 263 11.72 1.10 -15.48
CA TRP A 263 11.89 0.99 -16.93
C TRP A 263 10.66 1.50 -17.69
N ARG A 264 9.45 1.03 -17.32
CA ARG A 264 8.21 1.50 -17.95
C ARG A 264 8.03 3.00 -17.77
N ALA A 265 8.14 3.49 -16.55
CA ALA A 265 7.99 4.92 -16.24
C ALA A 265 8.98 5.78 -17.03
N GLY A 266 10.25 5.37 -17.10
CA GLY A 266 11.28 6.06 -17.88
C GLY A 266 10.98 6.07 -19.38
N LEU A 267 10.51 4.95 -19.93
CA LEU A 267 10.11 4.83 -21.35
C LEU A 267 8.96 5.78 -21.68
N PHE A 268 7.88 5.72 -20.90
CA PHE A 268 6.69 6.54 -21.15
C PHE A 268 6.99 8.03 -20.99
N ARG A 269 7.72 8.46 -19.95
CA ARG A 269 8.14 9.88 -19.79
C ARG A 269 8.98 10.38 -20.94
N LYS A 270 9.87 9.54 -21.50
CA LYS A 270 10.68 9.89 -22.67
C LYS A 270 9.83 10.09 -23.92
N LEU A 271 8.80 9.27 -24.11
CA LEU A 271 7.93 9.29 -25.31
C LEU A 271 6.82 10.34 -25.21
N ASP A 272 6.31 10.56 -24.01
CA ASP A 272 5.22 11.50 -23.74
C ASP A 272 5.42 12.18 -22.36
N PRO A 273 6.15 13.31 -22.33
CA PRO A 273 6.41 14.05 -21.10
C PRO A 273 5.20 14.87 -20.59
N ASN A 274 4.09 14.94 -21.35
CA ASN A 274 2.98 15.85 -21.09
C ASN A 274 1.79 15.18 -20.36
N HIS A 275 1.63 13.88 -20.47
CA HIS A 275 0.50 13.16 -19.89
C HIS A 275 0.87 12.48 -18.58
N LEU A 276 -0.17 12.27 -17.77
CA LEU A 276 -0.09 11.63 -16.47
C LEU A 276 0.44 10.19 -16.58
N ILE A 277 1.37 9.84 -15.70
CA ILE A 277 1.80 8.46 -15.51
C ILE A 277 1.26 7.97 -14.16
N ALA A 278 0.48 6.92 -14.22
CA ALA A 278 -0.07 6.22 -13.06
C ALA A 278 0.39 4.75 -13.06
N ALA A 279 0.29 4.14 -11.92
CA ALA A 279 0.29 2.68 -11.72
C ALA A 279 -0.51 2.40 -10.44
N HIS A 280 -0.94 1.16 -10.22
CA HIS A 280 -1.63 0.86 -8.99
C HIS A 280 -1.30 -0.53 -8.45
N GLY A 281 -1.37 -0.64 -7.11
CA GLY A 281 -1.21 -1.86 -6.34
C GLY A 281 -2.52 -2.30 -5.69
N VAL A 282 -2.41 -3.09 -4.62
CA VAL A 282 -3.55 -3.67 -3.89
C VAL A 282 -3.59 -3.25 -2.42
N ALA A 283 -2.91 -2.18 -2.04
CA ALA A 283 -2.72 -1.76 -0.65
C ALA A 283 -2.13 -2.90 0.22
N GLY A 284 -1.14 -3.61 -0.34
CA GLY A 284 -0.68 -4.91 0.16
C GLY A 284 0.62 -4.89 0.96
N THR A 285 1.29 -3.74 1.12
CA THR A 285 2.62 -3.66 1.75
C THR A 285 2.69 -4.37 3.11
N LEU A 286 1.67 -4.26 3.93
CA LEU A 286 1.70 -4.80 5.30
C LEU A 286 1.41 -6.31 5.41
N GLU A 287 1.27 -7.02 4.32
CA GLU A 287 1.03 -8.48 4.35
C GLU A 287 1.62 -9.24 3.16
N SER A 288 2.05 -8.53 2.13
CA SER A 288 2.53 -9.18 0.91
C SER A 288 3.75 -8.51 0.27
N TYR A 289 4.45 -7.68 1.05
CA TYR A 289 5.71 -7.09 0.62
C TYR A 289 6.72 -8.17 0.15
N PRO A 290 7.03 -9.21 0.93
CA PRO A 290 8.00 -10.22 0.51
C PRO A 290 7.47 -11.17 -0.57
N SER A 291 6.19 -11.50 -0.55
CA SER A 291 5.61 -12.49 -1.46
C SER A 291 5.28 -11.93 -2.84
N SER A 292 4.94 -10.65 -2.93
CA SER A 292 4.40 -10.03 -4.14
C SER A 292 5.07 -8.72 -4.53
N ALA A 293 6.13 -8.32 -3.83
CA ALA A 293 6.86 -7.07 -4.00
C ALA A 293 5.97 -5.80 -3.86
N HIS A 294 4.91 -5.87 -3.03
CA HIS A 294 4.09 -4.69 -2.77
C HIS A 294 4.83 -3.70 -1.87
N ASP A 295 5.02 -2.50 -2.37
CA ASP A 295 5.60 -1.38 -1.61
C ASP A 295 5.01 -0.07 -2.13
N GLU A 296 4.03 0.47 -1.42
CA GLU A 296 3.34 1.70 -1.80
C GLU A 296 4.30 2.90 -1.87
N TRP A 297 5.35 2.96 -1.02
CA TRP A 297 6.30 4.06 -1.04
C TRP A 297 7.21 4.04 -2.28
N ARG A 298 7.76 2.87 -2.61
CA ARG A 298 8.60 2.72 -3.81
C ARG A 298 7.78 2.89 -5.08
N SER A 299 6.60 2.28 -5.14
CA SER A 299 5.72 2.36 -6.31
C SER A 299 5.27 3.79 -6.59
N ALA A 300 4.79 4.50 -5.57
CA ALA A 300 4.35 5.89 -5.72
C ALA A 300 5.51 6.84 -6.11
N ALA A 301 6.76 6.50 -5.77
CA ALA A 301 7.91 7.31 -6.17
C ALA A 301 8.11 7.36 -7.69
N GLU A 302 7.78 6.27 -8.40
CA GLU A 302 7.99 6.11 -9.84
C GLU A 302 6.95 6.83 -10.71
N VAL A 303 5.79 7.19 -10.16
CA VAL A 303 4.62 7.68 -10.91
C VAL A 303 4.15 9.05 -10.42
N ASP A 304 3.31 9.72 -11.23
CA ASP A 304 2.71 11.01 -10.87
C ASP A 304 1.48 10.85 -9.97
N THR A 305 0.72 9.77 -10.19
CA THR A 305 -0.45 9.39 -9.40
C THR A 305 -0.38 7.91 -9.06
N TRP A 306 -0.44 7.60 -7.77
CA TRP A 306 -0.49 6.23 -7.30
C TRP A 306 -1.94 5.77 -7.13
N GLY A 307 -2.23 4.53 -7.48
CA GLY A 307 -3.55 3.95 -7.34
C GLY A 307 -3.54 2.71 -6.46
N PHE A 308 -4.73 2.25 -6.07
CA PHE A 308 -4.89 0.98 -5.39
C PHE A 308 -6.21 0.31 -5.73
N THR A 309 -6.19 -1.02 -5.68
CA THR A 309 -7.36 -1.89 -5.66
C THR A 309 -7.69 -2.26 -4.22
N TRP A 310 -8.94 -2.17 -3.84
CA TRP A 310 -9.40 -2.63 -2.54
C TRP A 310 -10.87 -3.05 -2.60
N VAL A 311 -11.15 -4.21 -2.02
CA VAL A 311 -12.51 -4.76 -1.91
C VAL A 311 -12.98 -4.66 -0.47
N ALA A 312 -13.96 -3.79 -0.22
CA ALA A 312 -14.54 -3.61 1.11
C ALA A 312 -15.40 -4.80 1.54
N SER A 313 -15.38 -5.12 2.83
CA SER A 313 -16.26 -6.15 3.40
C SER A 313 -17.73 -5.79 3.23
N ARG A 314 -18.51 -6.68 2.66
CA ARG A 314 -19.96 -6.51 2.50
C ARG A 314 -20.72 -6.70 3.80
N LYS A 315 -20.15 -7.42 4.76
CA LYS A 315 -20.71 -7.58 6.10
C LYS A 315 -20.66 -6.26 6.86
N GLY A 316 -19.58 -5.48 6.67
CA GLY A 316 -19.43 -4.16 7.26
C GLY A 316 -19.15 -4.17 8.76
N ASP A 317 -18.61 -5.26 9.27
CA ASP A 317 -18.25 -5.45 10.69
C ASP A 317 -16.80 -5.02 11.00
N GLU A 318 -16.02 -4.69 9.98
CA GLU A 318 -14.62 -4.29 10.11
C GLU A 318 -14.31 -3.02 9.29
N PRO A 319 -14.96 -1.87 9.58
CA PRO A 319 -14.76 -0.65 8.80
C PRO A 319 -13.31 -0.15 8.83
N TRP A 320 -12.57 -0.45 9.89
CA TRP A 320 -11.17 -0.09 10.04
C TRP A 320 -10.28 -0.63 8.93
N LYS A 321 -10.61 -1.78 8.31
CA LYS A 321 -9.81 -2.36 7.23
C LYS A 321 -9.78 -1.49 5.98
N GLN A 322 -10.92 -0.89 5.60
CA GLN A 322 -10.95 0.01 4.45
C GLN A 322 -10.20 1.31 4.74
N PHE A 323 -10.37 1.89 5.93
CA PHE A 323 -9.59 3.06 6.34
C PHE A 323 -8.10 2.76 6.37
N GLN A 324 -7.70 1.59 6.88
CA GLN A 324 -6.31 1.16 6.90
C GLN A 324 -5.71 1.09 5.50
N ALA A 325 -6.42 0.51 4.53
CA ALA A 325 -5.95 0.44 3.14
C ALA A 325 -5.73 1.82 2.54
N VAL A 326 -6.69 2.73 2.72
CA VAL A 326 -6.59 4.11 2.21
C VAL A 326 -5.46 4.89 2.90
N ASP A 327 -5.34 4.77 4.23
CA ASP A 327 -4.29 5.44 5.01
C ASP A 327 -2.88 4.93 4.64
N LEU A 328 -2.74 3.63 4.33
CA LEU A 328 -1.50 3.06 3.84
C LEU A 328 -1.09 3.64 2.48
N VAL A 329 -2.04 3.71 1.55
CA VAL A 329 -1.78 4.26 0.21
C VAL A 329 -1.47 5.75 0.28
N ARG A 330 -2.18 6.51 1.12
CA ARG A 330 -1.87 7.92 1.39
C ARG A 330 -0.44 8.09 1.91
N ALA A 331 -0.02 7.24 2.86
CA ALA A 331 1.33 7.27 3.40
C ALA A 331 2.38 7.03 2.30
N GLY A 332 2.18 6.00 1.47
CA GLY A 332 3.05 5.70 0.34
C GLY A 332 3.10 6.81 -0.70
N ALA A 333 1.99 7.46 -0.98
CA ALA A 333 1.90 8.57 -1.92
C ALA A 333 2.65 9.83 -1.48
N ARG A 334 2.97 9.99 -0.18
CA ARG A 334 3.78 11.11 0.36
C ARG A 334 3.32 12.50 -0.12
N GLY A 335 2.01 12.73 -0.14
CA GLY A 335 1.41 14.00 -0.56
C GLY A 335 1.17 14.14 -2.06
N LYS A 336 1.56 13.17 -2.89
CA LYS A 336 1.10 13.10 -4.29
C LYS A 336 -0.39 12.75 -4.35
N PRO A 337 -1.11 13.13 -5.41
CA PRO A 337 -2.45 12.63 -5.68
C PRO A 337 -2.45 11.10 -5.74
N PHE A 338 -3.49 10.47 -5.19
CA PHE A 338 -3.69 9.03 -5.33
C PHE A 338 -5.17 8.71 -5.58
N TRP A 339 -5.43 7.58 -6.24
CA TRP A 339 -6.77 7.17 -6.63
C TRP A 339 -7.13 5.82 -6.03
N HIS A 340 -8.40 5.64 -5.69
CA HIS A 340 -8.97 4.31 -5.53
C HIS A 340 -9.24 3.77 -6.95
N ALA A 341 -8.21 3.19 -7.55
CA ALA A 341 -8.16 2.88 -8.98
C ALA A 341 -9.03 1.68 -9.38
N GLU A 342 -9.36 0.82 -8.41
CA GLU A 342 -10.34 -0.25 -8.55
C GLU A 342 -11.17 -0.38 -7.27
N ALA A 343 -12.19 0.49 -7.15
CA ALA A 343 -13.15 0.49 -6.06
C ALA A 343 -14.31 -0.47 -6.35
N GLU A 344 -14.88 -1.04 -5.30
CA GLU A 344 -15.97 -2.00 -5.44
C GLU A 344 -17.33 -1.34 -5.64
N ALA A 345 -18.14 -1.84 -6.58
CA ALA A 345 -19.50 -1.35 -6.79
C ALA A 345 -20.49 -2.42 -7.30
N GLY A 346 -20.11 -3.67 -7.35
CA GLY A 346 -20.94 -4.76 -7.85
C GLY A 346 -20.79 -6.06 -7.09
N PRO A 347 -21.33 -7.16 -7.59
CA PRO A 347 -21.11 -8.48 -7.00
C PRO A 347 -19.60 -8.79 -7.02
N LEU A 348 -19.13 -9.44 -5.97
CA LEU A 348 -17.73 -9.87 -5.90
C LEU A 348 -17.46 -11.01 -6.88
N TRP A 349 -18.31 -12.04 -6.82
CA TRP A 349 -18.27 -13.19 -7.70
C TRP A 349 -19.70 -13.65 -7.99
N MET A 350 -19.97 -14.04 -9.22
CA MET A 350 -21.23 -14.71 -9.57
C MET A 350 -21.04 -16.20 -9.89
N GLN A 351 -19.84 -16.70 -9.66
CA GLN A 351 -19.48 -18.11 -9.86
C GLN A 351 -19.19 -18.80 -8.52
N PRO A 352 -19.03 -20.14 -8.52
CA PRO A 352 -18.70 -20.92 -7.32
C PRO A 352 -17.42 -20.54 -6.58
N GLN A 353 -16.64 -19.56 -7.07
CA GLN A 353 -15.45 -19.05 -6.37
C GLN A 353 -15.73 -18.53 -4.97
N VAL A 354 -16.98 -18.24 -4.64
CA VAL A 354 -17.40 -17.85 -3.29
C VAL A 354 -17.61 -19.04 -2.35
N ILE A 355 -17.51 -20.27 -2.83
CA ILE A 355 -17.59 -21.46 -1.97
C ILE A 355 -16.52 -21.38 -0.87
N GLY A 356 -16.96 -21.56 0.37
CA GLY A 356 -16.09 -21.46 1.55
C GLY A 356 -15.85 -20.04 2.07
N ARG A 357 -16.36 -19.00 1.41
CA ARG A 357 -16.32 -17.63 1.92
C ARG A 357 -17.55 -17.30 2.78
N PRO A 358 -17.49 -16.26 3.63
CA PRO A 358 -18.68 -15.79 4.34
C PRO A 358 -19.81 -15.48 3.37
N ARG A 359 -21.02 -15.91 3.71
CA ARG A 359 -22.21 -15.73 2.87
C ARG A 359 -22.44 -14.28 2.46
N GLU A 360 -22.10 -13.35 3.34
CA GLU A 360 -22.22 -11.91 3.12
C GLU A 360 -21.33 -11.40 1.97
N ASP A 361 -20.19 -12.03 1.73
CA ASP A 361 -19.26 -11.62 0.65
C ASP A 361 -19.85 -11.89 -0.75
N GLY A 362 -20.78 -12.84 -0.87
CA GLY A 362 -21.53 -13.07 -2.10
C GLY A 362 -22.69 -12.09 -2.33
N ARG A 363 -23.01 -11.26 -1.36
CA ARG A 363 -24.09 -10.28 -1.47
C ARG A 363 -23.77 -9.21 -2.49
N ILE A 364 -24.74 -8.89 -3.35
CA ILE A 364 -24.64 -7.73 -4.22
C ILE A 364 -24.73 -6.47 -3.35
N PRO A 365 -23.77 -5.53 -3.44
CA PRO A 365 -23.85 -4.28 -2.71
C PRO A 365 -25.01 -3.42 -3.18
N ASN A 366 -25.51 -2.57 -2.29
CA ASN A 366 -26.55 -1.59 -2.62
C ASN A 366 -25.96 -0.18 -2.80
N ALA A 367 -26.83 0.81 -3.03
CA ALA A 367 -26.40 2.20 -3.24
C ALA A 367 -25.71 2.80 -1.99
N ASP A 368 -26.14 2.42 -0.78
CA ASP A 368 -25.54 2.90 0.47
C ASP A 368 -24.12 2.35 0.67
N ASP A 369 -23.87 1.11 0.22
CA ASP A 369 -22.53 0.53 0.23
C ASP A 369 -21.58 1.36 -0.67
N VAL A 370 -22.00 1.64 -1.91
CA VAL A 370 -21.23 2.45 -2.87
C VAL A 370 -20.97 3.85 -2.32
N ARG A 371 -22.00 4.48 -1.75
CA ARG A 371 -21.88 5.79 -1.10
C ARG A 371 -20.81 5.79 -0.01
N LEU A 372 -20.93 4.88 0.96
CA LEU A 372 -20.00 4.79 2.08
C LEU A 372 -18.57 4.53 1.61
N TRP A 373 -18.38 3.59 0.70
CA TRP A 373 -17.03 3.22 0.25
C TRP A 373 -16.32 4.38 -0.48
N ASN A 374 -17.06 5.14 -1.29
CA ASN A 374 -16.54 6.35 -1.91
C ASN A 374 -16.16 7.41 -0.87
N LEU A 375 -17.04 7.64 0.11
CA LEU A 375 -16.81 8.64 1.17
C LEU A 375 -15.63 8.26 2.07
N VAL A 376 -15.44 6.97 2.40
CA VAL A 376 -14.26 6.48 3.15
C VAL A 376 -12.98 6.74 2.36
N SER A 377 -12.96 6.44 1.08
CA SER A 377 -11.77 6.66 0.23
C SER A 377 -11.39 8.14 0.19
N CYS A 378 -12.38 9.03 0.05
CA CYS A 378 -12.15 10.47 0.02
C CYS A 378 -11.79 11.05 1.39
N ALA A 379 -12.41 10.58 2.47
CA ALA A 379 -12.04 10.95 3.83
C ALA A 379 -10.60 10.55 4.18
N GLY A 380 -10.08 9.49 3.57
CA GLY A 380 -8.68 9.07 3.64
C GLY A 380 -7.76 9.86 2.70
N GLY A 381 -8.29 10.68 1.79
CA GLY A 381 -7.53 11.58 0.91
C GLY A 381 -7.44 11.17 -0.55
N ALA A 382 -8.18 10.16 -1.01
CA ALA A 382 -8.22 9.82 -2.43
C ALA A 382 -8.81 10.95 -3.27
N THR A 383 -8.16 11.26 -4.39
CA THR A 383 -8.53 12.35 -5.31
C THR A 383 -9.08 11.85 -6.65
N GLY A 384 -9.46 10.59 -6.72
CA GLY A 384 -10.12 9.95 -7.85
C GLY A 384 -10.59 8.56 -7.49
N ILE A 385 -11.65 8.10 -8.15
CA ILE A 385 -12.23 6.77 -7.95
C ILE A 385 -12.60 6.16 -9.31
N LEU A 386 -12.07 4.97 -9.57
CA LEU A 386 -12.46 4.15 -10.71
C LEU A 386 -12.95 2.80 -10.21
N TYR A 387 -13.99 2.28 -10.83
CA TYR A 387 -14.46 0.91 -10.55
C TYR A 387 -13.74 -0.09 -11.42
N PRO A 388 -13.50 -1.34 -10.96
CA PRO A 388 -12.75 -2.34 -11.73
C PRO A 388 -13.48 -2.77 -13.00
N ARG A 389 -14.78 -2.50 -13.08
CA ARG A 389 -15.62 -2.73 -14.27
C ARG A 389 -16.73 -1.69 -14.35
N TRP A 390 -17.04 -1.29 -15.58
CA TRP A 390 -18.25 -0.55 -15.90
C TRP A 390 -19.50 -1.40 -15.61
N ARG A 391 -19.55 -2.55 -16.20
CA ARG A 391 -20.58 -3.57 -16.01
C ARG A 391 -19.94 -4.94 -15.82
N PRO A 392 -20.67 -5.94 -15.31
CA PRO A 392 -20.16 -7.28 -15.13
C PRO A 392 -19.57 -7.86 -16.42
N LEU A 393 -18.48 -8.61 -16.30
CA LEU A 393 -17.94 -9.36 -17.43
C LEU A 393 -18.91 -10.46 -17.86
N LEU A 394 -18.97 -10.70 -19.18
CA LEU A 394 -19.88 -11.68 -19.76
C LEU A 394 -19.24 -13.06 -19.90
N ASP A 395 -17.92 -13.16 -19.67
CA ASP A 395 -17.16 -14.39 -19.82
C ASP A 395 -15.98 -14.45 -18.82
N GLY A 396 -15.34 -15.62 -18.80
CA GLY A 396 -14.13 -15.86 -18.01
C GLY A 396 -14.37 -16.06 -16.51
N PRO A 397 -13.29 -16.25 -15.75
CA PRO A 397 -13.34 -16.57 -14.31
C PRO A 397 -13.93 -15.46 -13.44
N LEU A 398 -13.95 -14.21 -13.93
CA LEU A 398 -14.57 -13.07 -13.25
C LEU A 398 -15.95 -12.72 -13.80
N PHE A 399 -16.65 -13.70 -14.41
CA PHE A 399 -18.00 -13.52 -14.90
C PHE A 399 -18.91 -12.92 -13.81
N GLY A 400 -19.65 -11.89 -14.20
CA GLY A 400 -20.63 -11.23 -13.36
C GLY A 400 -20.08 -10.30 -12.30
N ALA A 401 -18.75 -10.11 -12.21
CA ALA A 401 -18.13 -9.40 -11.08
C ALA A 401 -18.07 -7.86 -11.28
N PHE A 402 -18.12 -7.14 -10.16
CA PHE A 402 -17.63 -5.80 -9.80
C PHE A 402 -18.39 -4.57 -10.33
N GLY A 403 -19.08 -4.62 -11.46
CA GLY A 403 -19.65 -3.43 -12.10
C GLY A 403 -20.84 -2.80 -11.36
N PRO A 404 -20.93 -1.45 -11.34
CA PRO A 404 -22.09 -0.75 -10.79
C PRO A 404 -23.35 -0.88 -11.67
N PHE A 405 -23.20 -1.07 -12.98
CA PHE A 405 -24.29 -1.25 -13.94
C PHE A 405 -24.77 -2.70 -14.00
N GLY A 406 -25.95 -2.91 -14.61
CA GLY A 406 -26.43 -4.24 -14.94
C GLY A 406 -25.64 -4.93 -16.04
N MET A 407 -25.87 -6.22 -16.26
CA MET A 407 -25.12 -7.01 -17.25
C MET A 407 -25.28 -6.51 -18.67
N ASN A 408 -26.43 -5.94 -19.00
CA ASN A 408 -26.71 -5.32 -20.30
C ASN A 408 -26.35 -3.82 -20.37
N GLY A 409 -25.69 -3.26 -19.34
CA GLY A 409 -25.36 -1.85 -19.24
C GLY A 409 -26.47 -0.97 -18.69
N GLU A 410 -27.56 -1.51 -18.16
CA GLU A 410 -28.66 -0.77 -17.57
C GLU A 410 -28.22 -0.01 -16.29
N ILE A 411 -28.82 1.15 -16.07
CA ILE A 411 -28.58 1.95 -14.87
C ILE A 411 -29.24 1.25 -13.67
N THR A 412 -28.43 0.97 -12.65
CA THR A 412 -28.88 0.41 -11.37
C THR A 412 -28.89 1.52 -10.30
N PRO A 413 -29.54 1.32 -9.13
CA PRO A 413 -29.42 2.26 -8.02
C PRO A 413 -27.97 2.51 -7.56
N ARG A 414 -27.06 1.54 -7.74
CA ARG A 414 -25.62 1.71 -7.48
C ARG A 414 -24.98 2.69 -8.48
N ALA A 415 -25.32 2.55 -9.76
CA ALA A 415 -24.82 3.43 -10.80
C ALA A 415 -25.37 4.87 -10.64
N GLU A 416 -26.64 5.04 -10.23
CA GLU A 416 -27.21 6.34 -9.90
C GLU A 416 -26.48 7.01 -8.73
N MET A 417 -26.17 6.25 -7.65
CA MET A 417 -25.40 6.76 -6.53
C MET A 417 -23.97 7.14 -6.94
N ALA A 418 -23.32 6.28 -7.74
CA ALA A 418 -22.01 6.58 -8.30
C ALA A 418 -22.03 7.89 -9.11
N GLY A 419 -23.03 8.08 -9.98
CA GLY A 419 -23.20 9.30 -10.74
C GLY A 419 -23.48 10.54 -9.87
N ARG A 420 -24.29 10.39 -8.83
CA ARG A 420 -24.53 11.45 -7.85
C ARG A 420 -23.23 11.89 -7.16
N PHE A 421 -22.43 10.93 -6.71
CA PHE A 421 -21.13 11.20 -6.11
C PHE A 421 -20.18 11.88 -7.10
N ALA A 422 -20.11 11.41 -8.34
CA ALA A 422 -19.28 11.99 -9.39
C ALA A 422 -19.60 13.48 -9.63
N ARG A 423 -20.88 13.83 -9.74
CA ARG A 423 -21.32 15.22 -9.92
C ARG A 423 -20.96 16.09 -8.72
N TRP A 424 -21.22 15.59 -7.51
CA TRP A 424 -20.83 16.30 -6.29
C TRP A 424 -19.33 16.54 -6.22
N ALA A 425 -18.52 15.52 -6.45
CA ALA A 425 -17.06 15.60 -6.37
C ALA A 425 -16.49 16.61 -7.37
N ASN A 426 -17.01 16.65 -8.60
CA ASN A 426 -16.55 17.58 -9.62
C ASN A 426 -17.10 19.01 -9.42
N ALA A 427 -18.19 19.19 -8.66
CA ALA A 427 -18.72 20.51 -8.28
C ALA A 427 -17.94 21.16 -7.12
N HIS A 428 -17.12 20.42 -6.39
CA HIS A 428 -16.43 20.90 -5.19
C HIS A 428 -14.89 20.82 -5.29
N PRO A 429 -14.25 21.54 -6.23
CA PRO A 429 -12.81 21.45 -6.48
C PRO A 429 -11.93 21.82 -5.27
N ASP A 430 -12.43 22.65 -4.37
CA ASP A 430 -11.67 23.11 -3.22
C ASP A 430 -11.48 22.01 -2.15
N VAL A 431 -12.39 21.06 -2.06
CA VAL A 431 -12.26 19.90 -1.18
C VAL A 431 -10.95 19.12 -1.49
N TRP A 432 -10.66 18.92 -2.75
CA TRP A 432 -9.53 18.12 -3.22
C TRP A 432 -8.16 18.83 -3.16
N LYS A 433 -8.17 20.14 -2.90
CA LYS A 433 -6.97 20.94 -2.66
C LYS A 433 -6.52 20.90 -1.20
N SER A 434 -7.28 20.24 -0.33
CA SER A 434 -7.00 20.14 1.10
C SER A 434 -6.83 18.68 1.47
N PRO A 435 -5.58 18.20 1.59
CA PRO A 435 -5.29 16.81 1.98
C PRO A 435 -5.61 16.57 3.46
N PRO A 436 -5.77 15.31 3.89
CA PRO A 436 -5.80 14.95 5.31
C PRO A 436 -4.58 15.50 6.05
N VAL A 437 -4.79 15.99 7.26
CA VAL A 437 -3.69 16.39 8.14
C VAL A 437 -2.89 15.16 8.59
N LYS A 438 -1.64 15.38 8.98
CA LYS A 438 -0.78 14.33 9.52
C LYS A 438 -1.39 13.72 10.78
N GLY A 439 -1.31 12.42 10.95
CA GLY A 439 -1.81 11.70 12.12
C GLY A 439 -1.06 12.02 13.42
N ASP A 440 -1.63 11.61 14.53
CA ASP A 440 -1.13 11.89 15.89
C ASP A 440 0.07 11.00 16.25
N ILE A 441 0.17 9.83 15.64
CA ILE A 441 1.21 8.81 15.87
C ILE A 441 1.62 8.14 14.56
N GLY A 442 2.91 7.78 14.43
CA GLY A 442 3.42 6.97 13.33
C GLY A 442 3.50 5.49 13.68
N LEU A 443 2.95 4.61 12.83
CA LEU A 443 3.15 3.16 12.88
C LEU A 443 4.24 2.79 11.87
N VAL A 444 5.38 2.33 12.36
CA VAL A 444 6.57 2.15 11.52
C VAL A 444 6.46 0.88 10.70
N PHE A 445 6.55 1.02 9.38
CA PHE A 445 6.73 -0.11 8.48
C PHE A 445 8.20 -0.58 8.52
N VAL A 446 8.40 -1.86 8.85
CA VAL A 446 9.73 -2.49 8.98
C VAL A 446 9.83 -3.63 7.97
N PRO A 447 10.30 -3.37 6.73
CA PRO A 447 10.31 -4.35 5.64
C PRO A 447 11.15 -5.60 5.97
N GLU A 448 12.29 -5.45 6.64
CA GLU A 448 13.13 -6.58 7.03
C GLU A 448 12.45 -7.53 8.01
N SER A 449 11.65 -7.02 8.95
CA SER A 449 10.87 -7.85 9.87
C SER A 449 9.74 -8.60 9.18
N GLU A 450 9.07 -7.99 8.21
CA GLU A 450 8.04 -8.66 7.43
C GLU A 450 8.64 -9.76 6.55
N MET A 451 9.76 -9.49 5.86
CA MET A 451 10.50 -10.50 5.10
C MET A 451 10.95 -11.65 5.98
N PHE A 452 11.48 -11.35 7.16
CA PHE A 452 11.95 -12.38 8.08
C PHE A 452 10.81 -13.26 8.59
N ASN A 453 9.67 -12.66 8.95
CA ASN A 453 8.46 -13.41 9.31
C ASN A 453 8.02 -14.35 8.17
N TYR A 454 8.09 -13.88 6.93
CA TYR A 454 7.75 -14.69 5.75
C TYR A 454 8.72 -15.87 5.56
N VAL A 455 10.02 -15.65 5.74
CA VAL A 455 11.03 -16.71 5.65
C VAL A 455 10.85 -17.76 6.74
N GLN A 456 10.51 -17.32 7.97
CA GLN A 456 10.33 -18.24 9.10
C GLN A 456 9.04 -19.05 9.04
N GLN A 457 7.93 -18.42 8.64
CA GLN A 457 6.59 -18.97 8.81
C GLN A 457 5.90 -19.34 7.48
N GLY A 458 6.49 -18.99 6.34
CA GLY A 458 5.80 -19.06 5.03
C GLY A 458 4.63 -18.07 4.90
N SER A 459 4.46 -17.18 5.86
CA SER A 459 3.44 -16.14 5.87
C SER A 459 3.93 -14.90 6.63
N THR A 460 3.27 -13.76 6.42
CA THR A 460 3.55 -12.50 7.12
C THR A 460 2.59 -12.23 8.27
N ASN A 461 1.82 -13.24 8.68
CA ASN A 461 0.68 -13.07 9.59
C ASN A 461 1.04 -12.41 10.93
N PHE A 462 2.17 -12.77 11.54
CA PHE A 462 2.54 -12.20 12.83
C PHE A 462 2.84 -10.71 12.71
N TYR A 463 3.62 -10.34 11.69
CA TYR A 463 3.89 -8.94 11.37
C TYR A 463 2.61 -8.16 11.04
N ALA A 464 1.82 -8.67 10.10
CA ALA A 464 0.61 -8.02 9.63
C ALA A 464 -0.42 -7.84 10.75
N GLN A 465 -0.61 -8.84 11.60
CA GLN A 465 -1.56 -8.74 12.72
C GLN A 465 -1.07 -7.79 13.80
N SER A 466 0.24 -7.69 14.02
CA SER A 466 0.82 -6.76 14.99
C SER A 466 0.59 -5.30 14.57
N ILE A 467 0.98 -4.92 13.38
CA ILE A 467 0.81 -3.54 12.89
C ILE A 467 -0.68 -3.17 12.69
N ARG A 468 -1.48 -4.10 12.19
CA ARG A 468 -2.93 -3.89 11.99
C ARG A 468 -3.69 -3.81 13.30
N GLY A 469 -3.30 -4.58 14.30
CA GLY A 469 -3.91 -4.51 15.63
C GLY A 469 -3.60 -3.19 16.33
N ALA A 470 -2.37 -2.69 16.22
CA ALA A 470 -2.02 -1.36 16.70
C ALA A 470 -2.83 -0.26 15.97
N TYR A 471 -2.92 -0.33 14.64
CA TYR A 471 -3.76 0.59 13.86
C TYR A 471 -5.22 0.55 14.32
N ARG A 472 -5.80 -0.65 14.47
CA ARG A 472 -7.17 -0.84 14.93
C ARG A 472 -7.41 -0.25 16.31
N ALA A 473 -6.44 -0.40 17.24
CA ALA A 473 -6.58 0.13 18.60
C ALA A 473 -6.68 1.67 18.63
N PHE A 474 -5.98 2.36 17.75
CA PHE A 474 -6.12 3.80 17.56
C PHE A 474 -7.41 4.16 16.82
N PHE A 475 -7.74 3.43 15.76
CA PHE A 475 -8.97 3.62 14.99
C PHE A 475 -10.22 3.51 15.88
N ASP A 476 -10.31 2.50 16.74
CA ASP A 476 -11.43 2.26 17.65
C ASP A 476 -11.66 3.41 18.65
N GLN A 477 -10.74 4.38 18.73
CA GLN A 477 -10.82 5.57 19.56
C GLN A 477 -10.82 6.88 18.77
N ASN A 478 -10.95 6.78 17.44
CA ASN A 478 -10.85 7.91 16.52
C ASN A 478 -9.54 8.71 16.65
N ILE A 479 -8.43 8.03 16.95
CA ILE A 479 -7.09 8.60 16.91
C ILE A 479 -6.51 8.27 15.53
N GLN A 480 -6.09 9.28 14.80
CA GLN A 480 -5.49 9.06 13.49
C GLN A 480 -4.05 8.59 13.65
N ALA A 481 -3.78 7.35 13.25
CA ALA A 481 -2.44 6.79 13.12
C ALA A 481 -2.05 6.72 11.65
N ASP A 482 -0.85 7.18 11.31
CA ASP A 482 -0.31 7.09 9.96
C ASP A 482 0.70 5.93 9.87
N PHE A 483 0.72 5.22 8.74
CA PHE A 483 1.84 4.33 8.43
C PHE A 483 3.06 5.16 8.01
N VAL A 484 4.24 4.75 8.43
CA VAL A 484 5.45 5.56 8.26
C VAL A 484 6.61 4.68 7.82
N ALA A 485 7.26 5.05 6.72
CA ALA A 485 8.54 4.47 6.35
C ALA A 485 9.66 4.97 7.29
N LEU A 486 10.70 4.17 7.47
CA LEU A 486 11.79 4.47 8.42
C LEU A 486 12.43 5.86 8.21
N GLU A 487 12.60 6.29 6.98
CA GLU A 487 13.17 7.61 6.66
C GLU A 487 12.27 8.78 7.06
N ASP A 488 10.99 8.55 7.33
CA ASP A 488 10.00 9.57 7.67
C ASP A 488 9.65 9.65 9.16
N ILE A 489 10.21 8.78 10.02
CA ILE A 489 9.88 8.73 11.46
C ILE A 489 10.11 10.05 12.19
N GLY A 490 11.11 10.83 11.77
CA GLY A 490 11.41 12.14 12.33
C GLY A 490 10.30 13.20 12.18
N LYS A 491 9.28 12.92 11.38
CA LYS A 491 8.09 13.78 11.22
C LYS A 491 7.11 13.66 12.42
N TYR A 492 7.26 12.64 13.27
CA TYR A 492 6.35 12.31 14.37
C TYR A 492 7.05 12.44 15.72
N SER A 493 6.35 12.99 16.71
CA SER A 493 6.84 13.07 18.09
C SER A 493 6.81 11.72 18.79
N ILE A 494 5.97 10.81 18.32
CA ILE A 494 5.86 9.44 18.80
C ILE A 494 5.69 8.48 17.63
N VAL A 495 6.41 7.35 17.70
CA VAL A 495 6.24 6.23 16.77
C VAL A 495 6.08 4.92 17.53
N TYR A 496 5.30 4.03 16.95
CA TYR A 496 5.11 2.66 17.41
C TYR A 496 5.80 1.70 16.42
N LEU A 497 6.66 0.84 16.94
CA LEU A 497 7.47 -0.13 16.21
C LEU A 497 6.88 -1.53 16.40
N PRO A 498 6.02 -1.99 15.47
CA PRO A 498 5.38 -3.30 15.56
C PRO A 498 6.33 -4.40 15.10
N TYR A 499 6.29 -5.55 15.78
CA TYR A 499 7.00 -6.77 15.40
C TYR A 499 8.45 -6.55 14.93
N PRO A 500 9.33 -5.92 15.73
CA PRO A 500 10.68 -5.53 15.31
C PRO A 500 11.69 -6.67 15.40
N VAL A 501 11.27 -7.91 15.11
CA VAL A 501 12.04 -9.15 15.36
C VAL A 501 13.35 -9.20 14.56
N MET A 502 13.34 -8.68 13.33
CA MET A 502 14.56 -8.46 12.57
C MET A 502 14.73 -6.97 12.29
N LEU A 503 15.84 -6.39 12.72
CA LEU A 503 16.24 -5.03 12.37
C LEU A 503 17.67 -5.03 11.85
N LEU A 504 17.88 -4.33 10.74
CA LEU A 504 19.23 -4.11 10.23
C LEU A 504 19.98 -3.12 11.13
N SER A 505 21.29 -3.24 11.20
CA SER A 505 22.15 -2.32 11.97
C SER A 505 21.89 -0.84 11.61
N LYS A 506 21.67 -0.53 10.31
CA LYS A 506 21.31 0.80 9.83
C LYS A 506 19.96 1.27 10.38
N THR A 507 18.96 0.38 10.45
CA THR A 507 17.62 0.68 11.01
C THR A 507 17.74 1.02 12.48
N VAL A 508 18.50 0.23 13.24
CA VAL A 508 18.76 0.51 14.67
C VAL A 508 19.43 1.86 14.85
N ALA A 509 20.41 2.21 14.03
CA ALA A 509 21.06 3.53 14.08
C ALA A 509 20.08 4.68 13.84
N MET A 510 19.13 4.51 12.91
CA MET A 510 18.07 5.52 12.68
C MET A 510 17.13 5.66 13.88
N LEU A 511 16.72 4.56 14.50
CA LEU A 511 15.86 4.56 15.68
C LEU A 511 16.56 5.20 16.88
N LYS A 512 17.84 4.89 17.12
CA LYS A 512 18.64 5.53 18.17
C LYS A 512 18.69 7.03 17.98
N LYS A 513 19.05 7.48 16.77
CA LYS A 513 19.08 8.91 16.44
C LYS A 513 17.74 9.59 16.66
N TYR A 514 16.64 8.97 16.24
CA TYR A 514 15.29 9.50 16.45
C TYR A 514 15.00 9.75 17.94
N VAL A 515 15.37 8.81 18.82
CA VAL A 515 15.17 8.96 20.26
C VAL A 515 16.10 10.04 20.83
N GLU A 516 17.38 10.03 20.48
CA GLU A 516 18.36 11.04 20.93
C GLU A 516 17.93 12.47 20.57
N ASP A 517 17.32 12.66 19.38
CA ASP A 517 16.80 13.94 18.91
C ASP A 517 15.51 14.39 19.63
N GLY A 518 14.88 13.52 20.44
CA GLY A 518 13.72 13.86 21.26
C GLY A 518 12.45 13.07 20.96
N GLY A 519 12.50 12.12 20.04
CA GLY A 519 11.37 11.25 19.70
C GLY A 519 10.99 10.28 20.82
N THR A 520 9.74 9.87 20.85
CA THR A 520 9.25 8.81 21.74
C THR A 520 9.06 7.53 20.93
N LEU A 521 9.83 6.49 21.24
CA LEU A 521 9.80 5.19 20.58
C LEU A 521 9.11 4.15 21.46
N ILE A 522 8.01 3.60 20.97
CA ILE A 522 7.32 2.46 21.59
C ILE A 522 7.68 1.21 20.78
N SER A 523 8.30 0.22 21.39
CA SER A 523 8.70 -1.02 20.70
C SER A 523 7.97 -2.22 21.29
N GLU A 524 7.44 -3.06 20.43
CA GLU A 524 7.06 -4.42 20.80
C GLU A 524 8.31 -5.27 21.07
N GLY A 525 8.12 -6.50 21.48
CA GLY A 525 9.17 -7.39 21.95
C GLY A 525 10.16 -7.84 20.88
N LEU A 526 11.24 -8.41 21.32
CA LEU A 526 12.32 -8.98 20.48
C LEU A 526 12.99 -7.99 19.51
N PRO A 527 13.22 -6.69 19.85
CA PRO A 527 13.78 -5.75 18.89
C PRO A 527 15.19 -6.17 18.46
N ALA A 528 15.38 -6.32 17.14
CA ALA A 528 16.62 -6.81 16.54
C ALA A 528 17.13 -8.15 17.11
N TYR A 529 16.22 -9.05 17.51
CA TYR A 529 16.61 -10.40 17.92
C TYR A 529 17.44 -11.07 16.83
N PHE A 530 17.02 -10.84 15.57
CA PHE A 530 17.81 -11.12 14.37
C PHE A 530 18.27 -9.80 13.76
N GLY A 531 19.54 -9.77 13.40
CA GLY A 531 20.19 -8.61 12.79
C GLY A 531 20.46 -8.79 11.30
N ASP A 532 21.52 -8.13 10.82
CA ASP A 532 21.94 -8.21 9.43
C ASP A 532 22.06 -9.68 8.97
N HIS A 533 21.58 -9.96 7.77
CA HIS A 533 21.51 -11.30 7.15
C HIS A 533 20.66 -12.35 7.92
N GLY A 534 19.84 -11.94 8.86
CA GLY A 534 19.01 -12.86 9.65
C GLY A 534 19.81 -13.61 10.74
N HIS A 535 20.98 -13.13 11.14
CA HIS A 535 21.74 -13.71 12.24
C HIS A 535 21.25 -13.22 13.58
N ALA A 536 21.01 -14.15 14.51
CA ALA A 536 20.68 -13.77 15.88
C ALA A 536 21.88 -13.12 16.56
N GLY A 537 21.64 -12.11 17.39
CA GLY A 537 22.64 -11.52 18.24
C GLY A 537 23.08 -12.50 19.35
N ALA A 538 24.38 -12.57 19.64
CA ALA A 538 24.89 -13.40 20.74
C ALA A 538 24.49 -12.86 22.12
N THR A 539 24.16 -11.58 22.20
CA THR A 539 23.66 -10.90 23.40
C THR A 539 22.40 -10.14 23.03
N GLN A 540 21.34 -10.32 23.80
CA GLN A 540 20.09 -9.61 23.64
C GLN A 540 19.93 -8.55 24.76
N LEU A 541 19.57 -7.35 24.45
CA LEU A 541 19.16 -6.80 23.15
C LEU A 541 20.35 -6.45 22.26
N ASN A 542 20.23 -6.74 20.96
CA ASN A 542 21.32 -6.58 20.01
C ASN A 542 21.63 -5.11 19.64
N TYR A 543 22.79 -4.83 19.06
CA TYR A 543 23.23 -3.50 18.55
C TYR A 543 23.20 -2.36 19.56
N GLY A 544 23.35 -2.66 20.88
CA GLY A 544 23.26 -1.65 21.94
C GLY A 544 21.85 -1.11 22.15
N LEU A 545 20.84 -1.88 21.81
CA LEU A 545 19.45 -1.59 22.18
C LEU A 545 19.19 -1.79 23.66
N ASP A 546 20.04 -2.54 24.38
CA ASP A 546 20.02 -2.66 25.83
C ASP A 546 20.25 -1.31 26.53
N GLU A 547 21.15 -0.46 26.00
CA GLU A 547 21.33 0.91 26.48
C GLU A 547 20.16 1.82 26.09
N LEU A 548 19.67 1.70 24.86
CA LEU A 548 18.56 2.51 24.37
C LEU A 548 17.29 2.28 25.20
N PHE A 549 16.96 1.02 25.44
CA PHE A 549 15.75 0.65 26.19
C PHE A 549 15.98 0.55 27.71
N GLY A 550 17.23 0.57 28.17
CA GLY A 550 17.57 0.41 29.55
C GLY A 550 17.25 -0.96 30.15
N ALA A 551 17.32 -2.00 29.31
CA ALA A 551 16.89 -3.36 29.62
C ALA A 551 17.81 -4.41 29.00
N LYS A 552 17.96 -5.57 29.64
CA LYS A 552 18.57 -6.80 29.10
C LYS A 552 17.59 -7.94 29.19
N GLU A 553 17.65 -8.83 28.22
CA GLU A 553 16.87 -10.06 28.26
C GLU A 553 17.29 -10.94 29.43
N SER A 554 16.32 -11.45 30.17
CA SER A 554 16.54 -12.46 31.23
C SER A 554 15.95 -13.83 30.86
N TYR A 555 14.90 -13.84 30.04
CA TYR A 555 14.25 -15.06 29.56
C TYR A 555 13.45 -14.77 28.30
N VAL A 556 13.27 -15.78 27.45
CA VAL A 556 12.41 -15.70 26.25
C VAL A 556 11.66 -17.02 26.03
N GLU A 557 10.38 -16.90 25.63
CA GLU A 557 9.48 -18.01 25.27
C GLU A 557 9.04 -17.86 23.83
N PHE A 558 9.26 -18.92 23.01
CA PHE A 558 8.93 -18.97 21.58
C PHE A 558 7.82 -19.98 21.28
N THR A 559 6.72 -19.96 21.99
CA THR A 559 5.60 -20.87 21.82
C THR A 559 4.31 -20.12 21.42
N PRO A 560 4.21 -19.62 20.15
CA PRO A 560 3.15 -18.72 19.74
C PRO A 560 1.75 -19.25 20.03
N ASP A 561 1.50 -20.55 19.80
CA ASP A 561 0.18 -21.16 20.00
C ASP A 561 -0.24 -21.21 21.47
N LEU A 562 0.71 -21.25 22.39
CA LEU A 562 0.45 -21.22 23.83
C LEU A 562 0.26 -19.81 24.38
N LEU A 563 0.71 -18.79 23.62
CA LEU A 563 0.72 -17.39 24.04
C LEU A 563 -0.42 -16.56 23.41
N ASP A 564 -1.38 -17.15 22.71
CA ASP A 564 -2.51 -16.43 22.12
C ASP A 564 -3.39 -15.72 23.15
N ASN A 565 -3.39 -16.17 24.40
CA ASN A 565 -4.13 -15.58 25.51
C ASN A 565 -3.20 -14.97 26.60
N LEU A 566 -1.95 -14.67 26.24
CA LEU A 566 -1.01 -14.04 27.16
C LEU A 566 -1.57 -12.69 27.65
N THR A 567 -1.62 -12.49 28.97
CA THR A 567 -1.97 -11.21 29.58
C THR A 567 -0.84 -10.71 30.45
N PHE A 568 -0.64 -9.40 30.50
CA PHE A 568 0.35 -8.75 31.31
C PHE A 568 -0.12 -7.34 31.72
N GLU A 569 0.50 -6.76 32.73
CA GLU A 569 0.25 -5.39 33.12
C GLU A 569 1.31 -4.46 32.53
N VAL A 570 0.87 -3.34 31.95
CA VAL A 570 1.75 -2.27 31.48
C VAL A 570 1.09 -0.92 31.73
N GLN A 571 1.82 0.00 32.35
CA GLN A 571 1.31 1.34 32.73
C GLN A 571 -0.07 1.30 33.41
N GLY A 572 -0.30 0.32 34.28
CA GLY A 572 -1.54 0.13 35.02
C GLY A 572 -2.71 -0.45 34.23
N ASN A 573 -2.49 -0.93 33.00
CA ASN A 573 -3.49 -1.62 32.17
C ASN A 573 -3.15 -3.09 32.04
N LYS A 574 -4.09 -3.96 32.31
CA LYS A 574 -3.98 -5.39 32.03
C LYS A 574 -4.47 -5.67 30.61
N ILE A 575 -3.54 -5.96 29.70
CA ILE A 575 -3.79 -6.12 28.28
C ILE A 575 -3.31 -7.47 27.75
N PHE A 576 -3.72 -7.80 26.53
CA PHE A 576 -3.25 -8.98 25.84
C PHE A 576 -1.94 -8.71 25.09
N GLY A 577 -0.99 -9.64 25.21
CA GLY A 577 0.13 -9.83 24.31
C GLY A 577 -0.09 -11.07 23.44
N ARG A 578 0.90 -11.39 22.59
CA ARG A 578 0.79 -12.57 21.70
C ARG A 578 2.16 -13.02 21.18
N TYR A 579 2.24 -14.22 20.64
CA TYR A 579 3.35 -14.86 19.93
C TYR A 579 4.56 -15.21 20.79
N PHE A 580 5.14 -14.25 21.50
CA PHE A 580 6.35 -14.40 22.27
C PHE A 580 6.22 -13.72 23.63
N LEU A 581 6.98 -14.23 24.57
CA LEU A 581 7.16 -13.65 25.89
C LEU A 581 8.67 -13.43 26.11
N GLN A 582 9.07 -12.17 26.32
CA GLN A 582 10.44 -11.78 26.66
C GLN A 582 10.43 -11.08 28.02
N GLU A 583 11.22 -11.56 28.96
CA GLU A 583 11.38 -10.98 30.27
C GLU A 583 12.68 -10.20 30.35
N TYR A 584 12.71 -9.18 31.20
CA TYR A 584 13.81 -8.25 31.28
C TYR A 584 14.42 -8.16 32.65
N GLN A 585 15.70 -7.77 32.69
CA GLN A 585 16.41 -7.17 33.83
C GLN A 585 16.66 -5.70 33.50
N LEU A 586 16.52 -4.83 34.50
CA LEU A 586 16.78 -3.40 34.32
C LEU A 586 18.28 -3.15 34.05
N HIS A 587 18.55 -2.30 33.08
CA HIS A 587 19.88 -1.83 32.70
C HIS A 587 19.89 -0.31 32.51
N GLY A 588 19.53 0.40 33.60
CA GLY A 588 19.39 1.86 33.60
C GLY A 588 17.97 2.36 33.35
N GLY A 589 17.08 1.54 32.83
CA GLY A 589 15.66 1.83 32.67
C GLY A 589 14.85 1.66 33.94
N ARG A 590 13.55 1.85 33.84
CA ARG A 590 12.57 1.73 34.93
C ARG A 590 11.50 0.71 34.51
N GLU A 591 11.08 -0.15 35.44
CA GLU A 591 9.94 -1.04 35.25
C GLU A 591 8.68 -0.24 34.88
N ALA A 592 8.01 -0.70 33.82
CA ALA A 592 6.76 -0.12 33.33
C ALA A 592 5.61 -1.16 33.25
N GLY A 593 5.93 -2.44 33.51
CA GLY A 593 4.95 -3.52 33.52
C GLY A 593 5.56 -4.87 33.88
N HIS A 594 4.69 -5.82 34.23
CA HIS A 594 5.08 -7.16 34.65
C HIS A 594 4.09 -8.24 34.16
N TYR A 595 4.61 -9.46 34.04
CA TYR A 595 3.80 -10.67 33.83
C TYR A 595 3.17 -11.16 35.14
N ALA A 596 2.27 -12.14 35.04
CA ALA A 596 1.60 -12.72 36.18
C ALA A 596 2.53 -13.39 37.20
N ASN A 597 3.72 -13.83 36.76
CA ASN A 597 4.78 -14.39 37.62
C ASN A 597 5.61 -13.29 38.36
N GLY A 598 5.31 -12.02 38.12
CA GLY A 598 6.02 -10.89 38.69
C GLY A 598 7.29 -10.48 37.98
N HIS A 599 7.67 -11.15 36.88
CA HIS A 599 8.84 -10.76 36.08
C HIS A 599 8.54 -9.54 35.21
N ILE A 600 9.57 -8.73 34.92
CA ILE A 600 9.43 -7.49 34.17
C ILE A 600 9.03 -7.78 32.71
N ALA A 601 7.87 -7.26 32.32
CA ALA A 601 7.31 -7.37 30.98
C ALA A 601 7.50 -6.09 30.15
N ALA A 602 7.76 -4.94 30.79
CA ALA A 602 7.95 -3.69 30.08
C ALA A 602 8.92 -2.76 30.83
N VAL A 603 9.71 -2.00 30.08
CA VAL A 603 10.72 -1.08 30.60
C VAL A 603 10.60 0.27 29.88
N GLU A 604 10.55 1.34 30.67
CA GLU A 604 10.70 2.72 30.20
C GLU A 604 12.12 3.21 30.37
N ASN A 605 12.62 3.99 29.39
CA ASN A 605 13.92 4.64 29.50
C ASN A 605 13.89 6.07 28.93
N ARG A 606 14.93 6.83 29.28
CA ARG A 606 15.20 8.17 28.72
C ARG A 606 16.62 8.21 28.20
N VAL A 607 16.74 8.60 26.93
CA VAL A 607 18.03 8.72 26.26
C VAL A 607 18.07 10.04 25.51
N GLY A 608 19.09 10.85 25.79
CA GLY A 608 19.15 12.19 25.22
C GLY A 608 17.93 13.02 25.63
N LYS A 609 17.19 13.51 24.62
CA LYS A 609 15.94 14.27 24.83
C LYS A 609 14.69 13.40 24.73
N GLY A 610 14.83 12.17 24.27
CA GLY A 610 13.72 11.28 23.96
C GLY A 610 13.40 10.27 25.04
N ARG A 611 12.44 9.41 24.70
CA ARG A 611 11.92 8.37 25.59
C ARG A 611 11.70 7.09 24.84
N THR A 612 11.79 5.97 25.55
CA THR A 612 11.44 4.65 25.01
C THR A 612 10.49 3.92 25.94
N LEU A 613 9.65 3.06 25.36
CA LEU A 613 8.92 2.01 26.07
C LEU A 613 9.14 0.71 25.30
N LEU A 614 9.80 -0.24 25.93
CA LEU A 614 9.98 -1.60 25.42
C LEU A 614 8.96 -2.52 26.08
N ILE A 615 8.30 -3.36 25.32
CA ILE A 615 7.28 -4.30 25.80
C ILE A 615 7.68 -5.70 25.37
N GLY A 616 7.77 -6.65 26.31
CA GLY A 616 8.30 -8.01 26.10
C GLY A 616 7.38 -8.96 25.31
N THR A 617 6.33 -8.44 24.70
CA THR A 617 5.41 -9.19 23.83
C THR A 617 4.85 -8.28 22.74
N PHE A 618 3.82 -8.71 22.02
CA PHE A 618 3.22 -7.98 20.90
C PHE A 618 1.79 -7.52 21.23
N PRO A 619 1.62 -6.34 21.86
CA PRO A 619 0.29 -5.79 22.16
C PRO A 619 -0.58 -5.54 20.93
N GLY A 620 0.01 -5.18 19.79
CA GLY A 620 -0.71 -5.04 18.54
C GLY A 620 -1.33 -6.37 18.09
N GLY A 621 -0.55 -7.46 18.09
CA GLY A 621 -1.03 -8.81 17.83
C GLY A 621 -2.10 -9.25 18.84
N GLY A 622 -1.90 -8.92 20.12
CA GLY A 622 -2.87 -9.17 21.19
C GLY A 622 -4.20 -8.44 20.95
N TYR A 623 -4.16 -7.15 20.61
CA TYR A 623 -5.36 -6.36 20.32
C TYR A 623 -6.06 -6.81 19.03
N TYR A 624 -5.30 -7.24 18.02
CA TYR A 624 -5.88 -7.78 16.77
C TYR A 624 -6.84 -8.96 17.07
N LEU A 625 -6.43 -9.87 17.95
CA LEU A 625 -7.21 -11.05 18.33
C LEU A 625 -8.25 -10.73 19.42
N HIS A 626 -7.88 -9.93 20.43
CA HIS A 626 -8.66 -9.65 21.63
C HIS A 626 -8.83 -8.13 21.88
N PRO A 627 -9.66 -7.43 21.04
CA PRO A 627 -9.95 -6.02 21.30
C PRO A 627 -10.60 -5.85 22.67
N SER A 628 -10.08 -4.91 23.49
CA SER A 628 -10.53 -4.69 24.85
C SER A 628 -10.47 -3.22 25.25
N ASP A 629 -11.25 -2.83 26.27
CA ASP A 629 -11.22 -1.47 26.82
C ASP A 629 -9.85 -1.14 27.40
N ALA A 630 -9.23 -2.07 28.14
CA ALA A 630 -7.90 -1.88 28.68
C ALA A 630 -6.85 -1.69 27.58
N GLY A 631 -6.97 -2.44 26.46
CA GLY A 631 -6.14 -2.24 25.28
C GLY A 631 -6.32 -0.85 24.68
N ARG A 632 -7.57 -0.40 24.48
CA ARG A 632 -7.85 0.97 24.01
C ARG A 632 -7.23 2.04 24.94
N GLN A 633 -7.40 1.90 26.26
CA GLN A 633 -6.83 2.83 27.23
C GLN A 633 -5.30 2.85 27.19
N PHE A 634 -4.66 1.70 27.04
CA PHE A 634 -3.22 1.60 26.87
C PHE A 634 -2.75 2.35 25.63
N PHE A 635 -3.30 2.03 24.42
CA PHE A 635 -2.86 2.67 23.18
C PHE A 635 -3.10 4.18 23.17
N SER A 636 -4.24 4.67 23.66
CA SER A 636 -4.45 6.13 23.80
C SER A 636 -3.54 6.77 24.86
N GLY A 637 -3.15 6.00 25.88
CA GLY A 637 -2.19 6.41 26.90
C GLY A 637 -0.81 6.73 26.35
N LEU A 638 -0.40 6.08 25.25
CA LEU A 638 0.90 6.30 24.61
C LEU A 638 1.05 7.75 24.12
N LEU A 639 -0.02 8.37 23.61
CA LEU A 639 0.04 9.78 23.20
C LEU A 639 0.37 10.69 24.38
N ARG A 640 -0.23 10.46 25.57
CA ARG A 640 0.04 11.25 26.79
C ARG A 640 1.48 11.08 27.25
N MET A 641 2.06 9.88 27.10
CA MET A 641 3.47 9.63 27.41
C MET A 641 4.40 10.55 26.60
N ALA A 642 4.05 10.81 25.34
CA ALA A 642 4.79 11.69 24.44
C ALA A 642 4.40 13.17 24.55
N GLY A 643 3.42 13.52 25.39
CA GLY A 643 2.89 14.88 25.46
C GLY A 643 2.10 15.30 24.22
N VAL A 644 1.58 14.33 23.45
CA VAL A 644 0.78 14.57 22.24
C VAL A 644 -0.70 14.55 22.61
N GLU A 645 -1.42 15.57 22.18
CA GLU A 645 -2.88 15.61 22.23
C GLU A 645 -3.45 15.18 20.88
N ALA A 646 -4.46 14.28 20.89
CA ALA A 646 -5.18 13.91 19.68
C ALA A 646 -5.84 15.15 19.04
N GLN A 647 -5.65 15.33 17.74
CA GLN A 647 -6.15 16.50 17.01
C GLN A 647 -7.66 16.61 17.04
N LEU A 648 -8.35 15.49 16.96
CA LEU A 648 -9.80 15.42 17.05
C LEU A 648 -10.19 14.51 18.21
N ARG A 649 -11.21 14.92 18.95
CA ARG A 649 -11.81 14.10 20.00
C ARG A 649 -13.31 14.00 19.73
N THR A 650 -13.83 12.80 19.64
CA THR A 650 -15.27 12.54 19.49
C THR A 650 -15.84 11.90 20.73
N ASP A 651 -17.09 12.23 21.08
CA ASP A 651 -17.87 11.54 22.11
C ASP A 651 -18.46 10.22 21.61
N ASN A 652 -18.42 9.97 20.28
CA ASN A 652 -18.91 8.76 19.66
C ASN A 652 -17.83 8.13 18.76
N PRO A 653 -17.07 7.13 19.23
CA PRO A 653 -16.01 6.50 18.47
C PRO A 653 -16.49 5.69 17.24
N ARG A 654 -17.80 5.45 17.09
CA ARG A 654 -18.37 4.81 15.90
C ARG A 654 -18.38 5.73 14.68
N VAL A 655 -18.26 7.03 14.90
CA VAL A 655 -18.11 8.02 13.82
C VAL A 655 -16.65 8.37 13.66
N GLN A 656 -16.10 8.09 12.50
CA GLN A 656 -14.71 8.40 12.19
C GLN A 656 -14.58 9.84 11.70
N ALA A 657 -13.84 10.64 12.44
CA ALA A 657 -13.57 12.03 12.08
C ALA A 657 -12.20 12.16 11.41
N ARG A 658 -12.14 12.89 10.30
CA ARG A 658 -10.90 13.21 9.58
C ARG A 658 -10.86 14.71 9.28
N LEU A 659 -9.74 15.33 9.59
CA LEU A 659 -9.51 16.76 9.32
C LEU A 659 -8.64 16.90 8.07
N HIS A 660 -9.08 17.76 7.15
CA HIS A 660 -8.33 18.12 5.95
C HIS A 660 -8.03 19.61 5.98
N GLU A 661 -6.81 19.99 5.69
CA GLU A 661 -6.38 21.40 5.65
C GLU A 661 -5.49 21.66 4.44
N GLY A 662 -5.73 22.77 3.77
CA GLY A 662 -4.95 23.14 2.59
C GLY A 662 -5.43 24.44 1.93
N PRO A 663 -4.94 24.73 0.72
CA PRO A 663 -5.33 25.90 -0.03
C PRO A 663 -6.83 25.98 -0.33
N GLY A 664 -7.54 24.86 -0.35
CA GLY A 664 -8.98 24.79 -0.57
C GLY A 664 -9.81 25.08 0.67
N GLY A 665 -9.20 25.19 1.85
CA GLY A 665 -9.90 25.46 3.11
C GLY A 665 -9.68 24.40 4.17
N VAL A 666 -10.54 24.42 5.18
CA VAL A 666 -10.55 23.47 6.29
C VAL A 666 -11.83 22.66 6.22
N TRP A 667 -11.69 21.36 6.14
CA TRP A 667 -12.79 20.42 5.97
C TRP A 667 -12.76 19.35 7.06
N LEU A 668 -13.91 19.08 7.66
CA LEU A 668 -14.07 17.99 8.61
C LEU A 668 -15.00 16.93 7.99
N TRP A 669 -14.47 15.71 7.85
CA TRP A 669 -15.20 14.55 7.40
C TRP A 669 -15.64 13.73 8.62
N LEU A 670 -16.94 13.48 8.73
CA LEU A 670 -17.54 12.65 9.77
C LEU A 670 -18.19 11.45 9.10
N VAL A 671 -17.53 10.30 9.13
CA VAL A 671 -17.99 9.10 8.44
C VAL A 671 -18.66 8.16 9.42
N ASN A 672 -19.90 7.78 9.13
CA ASN A 672 -20.67 6.78 9.87
C ASN A 672 -20.71 5.46 9.10
N PRO A 673 -19.87 4.46 9.44
CA PRO A 673 -19.91 3.14 8.79
C PRO A 673 -21.03 2.24 9.30
N GLU A 674 -21.70 2.60 10.40
CA GLU A 674 -22.73 1.82 11.05
C GLU A 674 -24.03 1.75 10.21
N ARG A 675 -24.83 0.73 10.46
CA ARG A 675 -26.15 0.53 9.83
C ARG A 675 -27.29 1.29 10.52
N SER A 676 -26.96 2.16 11.47
CA SER A 676 -27.89 3.04 12.17
C SER A 676 -27.38 4.46 12.16
N GLU A 677 -28.30 5.43 12.24
CA GLU A 677 -27.96 6.83 12.42
C GLU A 677 -27.08 7.02 13.66
N GLN A 678 -26.06 7.88 13.56
CA GLN A 678 -25.16 8.23 14.65
C GLN A 678 -25.17 9.74 14.88
N ARG A 679 -25.07 10.11 16.15
CA ARG A 679 -24.80 11.50 16.56
C ARG A 679 -23.38 11.57 17.07
N ALA A 680 -22.69 12.62 16.72
CA ALA A 680 -21.34 12.86 17.19
C ALA A 680 -21.11 14.33 17.51
N ALA A 681 -20.41 14.57 18.61
CA ALA A 681 -19.85 15.87 18.96
C ALA A 681 -18.31 15.75 18.89
N VAL A 682 -17.72 16.51 17.97
CA VAL A 682 -16.28 16.50 17.72
C VAL A 682 -15.65 17.77 18.21
N SER A 683 -14.70 17.66 19.13
CA SER A 683 -13.90 18.79 19.61
C SER A 683 -12.78 19.09 18.61
N LEU A 684 -12.75 20.33 18.14
CA LEU A 684 -11.70 20.81 17.23
C LEU A 684 -10.41 21.15 18.00
N PRO A 685 -9.24 21.02 17.38
CA PRO A 685 -7.98 21.40 17.97
C PRO A 685 -7.93 22.92 18.24
N SER A 686 -7.18 23.32 19.26
CA SER A 686 -7.07 24.73 19.70
C SER A 686 -6.63 25.69 18.59
N ARG A 687 -5.83 25.23 17.62
CA ARG A 687 -5.43 26.03 16.45
C ARG A 687 -6.61 26.42 15.52
N LEU A 688 -7.73 25.73 15.63
CA LEU A 688 -8.96 26.02 14.90
C LEU A 688 -10.00 26.78 15.73
N SER A 689 -9.64 27.31 16.89
CA SER A 689 -10.56 28.10 17.76
C SER A 689 -11.15 29.34 17.09
N ALA A 690 -10.51 29.87 16.05
CA ALA A 690 -11.00 30.98 15.26
C ALA A 690 -12.06 30.57 14.20
N MET A 691 -12.44 29.32 14.10
CA MET A 691 -13.54 28.86 13.23
C MET A 691 -14.87 29.10 13.95
N HIS A 692 -15.75 29.88 13.31
CA HIS A 692 -17.00 30.32 13.92
C HIS A 692 -18.24 29.84 13.17
N SER A 693 -18.08 29.37 11.94
CA SER A 693 -19.19 28.84 11.15
C SER A 693 -18.85 27.48 10.53
N ALA A 694 -19.88 26.69 10.35
CA ALA A 694 -19.78 25.36 9.75
C ALA A 694 -20.96 25.17 8.78
N SER A 695 -20.66 24.60 7.60
CA SER A 695 -21.68 24.22 6.63
C SER A 695 -21.38 22.83 6.08
N GLU A 696 -22.37 21.96 6.11
CA GLU A 696 -22.29 20.63 5.51
C GLU A 696 -22.57 20.78 4.00
N ILE A 697 -21.75 20.11 3.16
CA ILE A 697 -21.78 20.29 1.69
C ILE A 697 -22.11 19.01 0.91
N TRP A 698 -22.23 17.86 1.58
CA TRP A 698 -22.58 16.61 0.89
C TRP A 698 -24.08 16.51 0.64
N GLU A 699 -24.90 16.82 1.65
CA GLU A 699 -26.36 16.66 1.64
C GLU A 699 -27.10 17.90 2.20
N ASP A 700 -26.39 18.99 2.44
CA ASP A 700 -26.91 20.25 3.02
C ASP A 700 -27.62 20.04 4.39
N ARG A 701 -27.07 19.11 5.20
CA ARG A 701 -27.60 18.77 6.53
C ARG A 701 -27.27 19.84 7.55
N GLN A 702 -28.10 19.96 8.56
CA GLN A 702 -27.84 20.86 9.67
C GLN A 702 -26.67 20.33 10.53
N VAL A 703 -25.71 21.20 10.75
CA VAL A 703 -24.59 21.02 11.69
C VAL A 703 -24.51 22.25 12.58
N SER A 704 -24.00 22.11 13.79
CA SER A 704 -23.79 23.24 14.68
C SER A 704 -22.36 23.27 15.22
N LEU A 705 -21.74 24.45 15.22
CA LEU A 705 -20.44 24.72 15.78
C LEU A 705 -20.57 25.71 16.92
N SER A 706 -20.23 25.27 18.14
CA SER A 706 -20.27 26.13 19.33
C SER A 706 -19.18 25.75 20.31
N GLY A 707 -18.44 26.72 20.82
CA GLY A 707 -17.39 26.51 21.80
C GLY A 707 -16.27 25.54 21.33
N GLY A 708 -15.97 25.56 20.01
CA GLY A 708 -14.96 24.65 19.43
C GLY A 708 -15.44 23.19 19.30
N LYS A 709 -16.73 22.91 19.46
CA LYS A 709 -17.34 21.60 19.24
C LYS A 709 -18.29 21.66 18.06
N LEU A 710 -18.08 20.75 17.11
CA LEU A 710 -19.01 20.51 16.01
C LEU A 710 -19.95 19.36 16.39
N MET A 711 -21.25 19.58 16.22
CA MET A 711 -22.28 18.55 16.42
C MET A 711 -22.94 18.24 15.08
N ALA A 712 -23.08 16.96 14.80
CA ALA A 712 -23.72 16.45 13.59
C ALA A 712 -24.52 15.17 13.86
N VAL A 713 -25.56 14.98 13.03
CA VAL A 713 -26.31 13.72 12.92
C VAL A 713 -25.98 13.13 11.55
N ILE A 714 -25.41 11.93 11.54
CA ILE A 714 -24.97 11.29 10.31
C ILE A 714 -25.82 10.02 10.09
N PRO A 715 -26.56 9.94 8.98
CA PRO A 715 -27.34 8.75 8.64
C PRO A 715 -26.49 7.49 8.56
N ALA A 716 -27.15 6.33 8.57
CA ALA A 716 -26.51 5.05 8.38
C ALA A 716 -25.72 4.99 7.07
N ARG A 717 -24.50 4.44 7.12
CA ARG A 717 -23.62 4.21 5.95
C ARG A 717 -23.43 5.48 5.10
N ASP A 718 -23.13 6.61 5.76
CA ASP A 718 -23.03 7.93 5.14
C ASP A 718 -21.92 8.76 5.81
N ALA A 719 -21.73 9.98 5.34
CA ALA A 719 -20.85 10.94 5.98
C ALA A 719 -21.49 12.35 6.00
N ALA A 720 -20.95 13.21 6.88
CA ALA A 720 -21.08 14.66 6.76
C ALA A 720 -19.73 15.24 6.34
N VAL A 721 -19.72 16.05 5.29
CA VAL A 721 -18.53 16.78 4.81
C VAL A 721 -18.72 18.24 5.15
N VAL A 722 -17.99 18.72 6.14
CA VAL A 722 -18.23 20.03 6.76
C VAL A 722 -17.14 21.02 6.43
N ALA A 723 -17.50 22.12 5.77
CA ALA A 723 -16.63 23.28 5.60
C ALA A 723 -16.58 24.08 6.90
N LEU A 724 -15.38 24.31 7.43
CA LEU A 724 -15.15 25.18 8.58
C LEU A 724 -14.64 26.55 8.11
N ARG A 725 -15.24 27.65 8.61
CA ARG A 725 -14.90 29.03 8.22
C ARG A 725 -14.71 29.90 9.46
N ARG A 726 -13.83 30.92 9.29
CA ARG A 726 -13.61 31.98 10.27
C ARG A 726 -14.77 32.93 10.34
#